data_d6b2146462a47f0fdd916f0b005215ad
#
_entry.id   d6b2146462a47f0fdd916f0b005215ad
#
_cell.length_a   1.000
_cell.length_b   1.000
_cell.length_c   1.000
_cell.angle_alpha   90.00
_cell.angle_beta   90.00
_cell.angle_gamma   90.00
#
_symmetry.space_group_name_H-M   'P 1'
#
loop_
_entity.id
_entity.type
_entity.pdbx_description
1 polymer ?
#
loop_
_entity_poly.entity_id
_entity_poly.type
_entity_poly.pdbx_seq_one_letter_code
_entity_poly.pdbx_strand_id
1 'polypeptide(L)'
;MCKTSRYTFPMKKCFCVVCVVLMLLSASWLRAQEPIDFVNPFIGTTNFGTTNPGAVCPNGLMSVVPFNVMGSETNKYDKDARWWSTPYEYYNKFFTGFSHVNLSGVGCPELGSLLLMPTCGELNVDYKEYGSAYRDEAASPGYYTNILTKYNIKTEVSATPRTSIARFTFPAGKSHILMNLGEGLTNESGATLRRVNDREIEGSKLLGTFCYNPQAVFSIYFVMRVSKSPAQTGYWKKQRPMAGVEAEWDKDNGKYKLYTRYGKEMSGDDVGAFFTFDTQAGEQIEVQIGVSFVSIANARENLDKEQSGFNFEKVKADARKQWNEELSKIEVEGGTHDDKVVFYTALYHILIHPNILQDVNGQYPVMESDQIKTAKGDRYTVFSLWDTYRNVHQFLSLVYPEKQMAMVNTMIDMYKEHGWLPKWELYGRETLTMEGDPSIPVITDTWLRGLRDFDIDTAYEAMIKSATTPGKDNLMRPDNDDYLGKGYVPLREQYDNSVSHALEYYIADFALSQLAESLGKKDDARLFHDRSLGYKNYYCQEFGTLRPILPDGSFYSPFNPRQGENFEPNPGFHEGSAWNYTFYVPHDISGLTKLMGGKKTFIDKLQSVFDEGLYDPANEPDIAYPYLFSQFKGEEWRTQKEVNRLLKKYFKNQPDGIPGNDDTGTMSAWAIFSMMGFYPDCPGLPRYTLTSPLFDRITIHLDPKYYKQKEIIIETERPSSDAIFIDRIDQNDKKIKGYFITHDELTQNGPIKFVLKK
;
A
#
# COMPACT_ATOMS: atom_id res chain seq x y z
N MET A 1 -2.52 -47.63 -79.41
CA MET A 1 -3.69 -46.92 -78.93
C MET A 1 -3.63 -46.90 -77.43
N CYS A 2 -3.18 -45.79 -76.83
CA CYS A 2 -3.02 -45.62 -75.40
C CYS A 2 -4.05 -44.60 -74.95
N LYS A 3 -5.01 -44.97 -74.07
CA LYS A 3 -6.00 -44.10 -73.52
C LYS A 3 -5.42 -43.53 -72.19
N THR A 4 -5.17 -42.22 -72.17
CA THR A 4 -4.85 -41.45 -70.96
C THR A 4 -6.12 -41.02 -70.22
N SER A 5 -6.32 -41.52 -69.04
CA SER A 5 -7.38 -41.10 -68.12
C SER A 5 -6.90 -39.86 -67.32
N ARG A 6 -7.61 -38.73 -67.46
CA ARG A 6 -7.39 -37.52 -66.63
C ARG A 6 -8.26 -37.63 -65.37
N TYR A 7 -7.63 -37.74 -64.20
CA TYR A 7 -8.30 -37.50 -62.91
C TYR A 7 -8.26 -36.00 -62.58
N THR A 8 -9.42 -35.36 -62.56
CA THR A 8 -9.61 -34.01 -62.00
C THR A 8 -9.98 -34.09 -60.54
N PHE A 9 -9.09 -33.67 -59.61
CA PHE A 9 -9.42 -33.49 -58.21
C PHE A 9 -10.18 -32.16 -58.02
N PRO A 10 -11.23 -32.10 -57.19
CA PRO A 10 -11.98 -30.85 -56.97
C PRO A 10 -11.25 -29.95 -55.96
N MET A 11 -10.51 -28.98 -56.46
CA MET A 11 -9.77 -27.94 -55.69
C MET A 11 -10.64 -27.01 -54.87
N LYS A 12 -11.97 -27.05 -54.97
CA LYS A 12 -12.89 -26.12 -54.25
C LYS A 12 -13.19 -26.51 -52.79
N LYS A 13 -12.94 -27.73 -52.34
CA LYS A 13 -13.19 -28.13 -50.92
C LYS A 13 -12.00 -27.91 -49.99
N CYS A 14 -10.77 -27.88 -50.48
CA CYS A 14 -9.60 -27.59 -49.68
C CYS A 14 -9.46 -26.11 -49.29
N PHE A 15 -9.92 -25.17 -50.12
CA PHE A 15 -9.84 -23.75 -49.86
C PHE A 15 -10.75 -23.30 -48.72
N CYS A 16 -11.95 -23.89 -48.60
CA CYS A 16 -12.86 -23.57 -47.48
C CYS A 16 -12.39 -24.09 -46.11
N VAL A 17 -11.73 -25.26 -46.05
CA VAL A 17 -11.23 -25.83 -44.80
C VAL A 17 -10.01 -25.05 -44.31
N VAL A 18 -9.10 -24.64 -45.21
CA VAL A 18 -7.94 -23.80 -44.85
C VAL A 18 -8.37 -22.39 -44.42
N CYS A 19 -9.38 -21.79 -45.05
CA CYS A 19 -9.92 -20.49 -44.60
C CYS A 19 -10.66 -20.59 -43.24
N VAL A 20 -11.37 -21.66 -42.96
CA VAL A 20 -12.04 -21.88 -41.67
C VAL A 20 -10.99 -22.15 -40.55
N VAL A 21 -9.95 -22.93 -40.84
CA VAL A 21 -8.86 -23.16 -39.89
C VAL A 21 -8.03 -21.88 -39.65
N LEU A 22 -7.80 -21.05 -40.68
CA LEU A 22 -7.16 -19.74 -40.53
C LEU A 22 -8.06 -18.74 -39.81
N MET A 23 -9.40 -18.76 -40.00
CA MET A 23 -10.31 -17.94 -39.21
C MET A 23 -10.45 -18.43 -37.75
N LEU A 24 -10.38 -19.73 -37.49
CA LEU A 24 -10.36 -20.26 -36.13
C LEU A 24 -9.01 -20.01 -35.42
N LEU A 25 -7.91 -20.01 -36.16
CA LEU A 25 -6.61 -19.62 -35.63
C LEU A 25 -6.46 -18.09 -35.42
N SER A 26 -7.15 -17.27 -36.21
CA SER A 26 -7.19 -15.80 -35.99
C SER A 26 -8.19 -15.40 -34.91
N ALA A 27 -9.23 -16.16 -34.67
CA ALA A 27 -10.17 -15.92 -33.57
C ALA A 27 -9.60 -16.22 -32.16
N SER A 28 -8.52 -17.00 -32.08
CA SER A 28 -7.82 -17.22 -30.81
C SER A 28 -6.85 -16.10 -30.41
N TRP A 29 -6.67 -15.06 -31.24
CA TRP A 29 -5.74 -13.94 -31.00
C TRP A 29 -6.42 -12.60 -30.69
N LEU A 30 -7.74 -12.56 -30.63
CA LEU A 30 -8.51 -11.37 -30.24
C LEU A 30 -9.30 -11.63 -28.95
N ARG A 31 -8.63 -12.12 -27.91
CA ARG A 31 -9.18 -11.97 -26.57
C ARG A 31 -9.09 -10.47 -26.23
N ALA A 32 -10.24 -9.83 -25.98
CA ALA A 32 -10.21 -8.46 -25.46
C ALA A 32 -9.33 -8.44 -24.21
N GLN A 33 -8.44 -7.46 -24.11
CA GLN A 33 -7.62 -7.29 -22.92
C GLN A 33 -8.52 -7.03 -21.72
N GLU A 34 -8.33 -7.82 -20.67
CA GLU A 34 -9.00 -7.63 -19.39
C GLU A 34 -8.25 -6.55 -18.57
N PRO A 35 -8.88 -5.86 -17.61
CA PRO A 35 -8.23 -4.89 -16.73
C PRO A 35 -6.91 -5.37 -16.13
N ILE A 36 -6.86 -6.63 -15.70
CA ILE A 36 -5.66 -7.25 -15.11
C ILE A 36 -4.48 -7.33 -16.10
N ASP A 37 -4.72 -7.38 -17.40
CA ASP A 37 -3.66 -7.46 -18.41
C ASP A 37 -2.88 -6.15 -18.57
N PHE A 38 -3.40 -5.05 -18.01
CA PHE A 38 -2.74 -3.74 -17.96
C PHE A 38 -1.90 -3.53 -16.68
N VAL A 39 -1.99 -4.40 -15.68
CA VAL A 39 -1.22 -4.21 -14.43
C VAL A 39 0.26 -4.55 -14.63
N ASN A 40 1.12 -3.60 -14.30
CA ASN A 40 2.57 -3.77 -14.25
C ASN A 40 3.09 -3.68 -12.80
N PRO A 41 3.27 -4.80 -12.06
CA PRO A 41 3.69 -4.77 -10.68
C PRO A 41 5.11 -4.23 -10.44
N PHE A 42 5.86 -3.91 -11.50
CA PHE A 42 7.18 -3.30 -11.37
C PHE A 42 7.14 -1.77 -11.22
N ILE A 43 6.00 -1.11 -11.42
CA ILE A 43 5.87 0.34 -11.18
C ILE A 43 6.05 0.62 -9.68
N GLY A 44 6.92 1.58 -9.32
CA GLY A 44 7.21 1.97 -7.95
C GLY A 44 8.24 1.08 -7.24
N THR A 45 8.88 0.14 -7.94
CA THR A 45 9.86 -0.80 -7.34
C THR A 45 11.28 -0.26 -7.30
N THR A 46 11.46 1.01 -7.57
CA THR A 46 12.69 1.80 -7.38
C THR A 46 12.33 3.25 -7.06
N ASN A 47 13.32 4.12 -6.90
CA ASN A 47 13.10 5.54 -6.61
C ASN A 47 12.25 5.78 -5.35
N PHE A 48 12.45 4.96 -4.31
CA PHE A 48 11.70 5.00 -3.05
C PHE A 48 10.17 4.79 -3.17
N GLY A 49 9.66 4.28 -4.28
CA GLY A 49 8.24 3.91 -4.41
C GLY A 49 7.82 2.79 -3.46
N THR A 50 8.80 1.98 -3.03
CA THR A 50 8.70 0.92 -2.01
C THR A 50 7.61 -0.13 -2.27
N THR A 51 7.10 -0.18 -3.50
CA THR A 51 6.25 -1.27 -3.97
C THR A 51 7.09 -2.50 -4.32
N ASN A 52 6.45 -3.64 -4.53
CA ASN A 52 7.14 -4.87 -4.92
C ASN A 52 6.32 -5.69 -5.94
N PRO A 53 6.99 -6.50 -6.79
CA PRO A 53 6.33 -7.29 -7.82
C PRO A 53 5.83 -8.65 -7.32
N GLY A 54 5.68 -8.84 -6.03
CA GLY A 54 5.34 -10.12 -5.42
C GLY A 54 3.94 -10.63 -5.76
N ALA A 55 3.73 -11.93 -5.54
CA ALA A 55 2.43 -12.53 -5.66
C ALA A 55 1.60 -12.28 -4.39
N VAL A 56 0.43 -11.65 -4.54
CA VAL A 56 -0.53 -11.35 -3.46
C VAL A 56 -1.95 -11.42 -4.01
N CYS A 57 -2.93 -11.76 -3.18
CA CYS A 57 -4.36 -11.60 -3.48
C CYS A 57 -4.87 -10.22 -3.06
N PRO A 58 -6.01 -9.73 -3.59
CA PRO A 58 -6.59 -8.46 -3.12
C PRO A 58 -6.79 -8.48 -1.61
N ASN A 59 -6.20 -7.50 -0.91
CA ASN A 59 -6.19 -7.38 0.56
C ASN A 59 -5.76 -8.67 1.29
N GLY A 60 -4.93 -9.51 0.65
CA GLY A 60 -4.46 -10.76 1.24
C GLY A 60 -3.38 -10.54 2.31
N LEU A 61 -3.42 -11.35 3.36
CA LEU A 61 -2.38 -11.40 4.40
C LEU A 61 -1.04 -11.91 3.81
N MET A 62 -1.12 -12.91 2.94
CA MET A 62 0.04 -13.54 2.31
C MET A 62 0.48 -12.78 1.08
N SER A 63 1.72 -12.32 1.10
CA SER A 63 2.47 -11.91 -0.10
C SER A 63 3.77 -12.69 -0.21
N VAL A 64 4.18 -13.03 -1.42
CA VAL A 64 5.43 -13.75 -1.71
C VAL A 64 6.27 -12.89 -2.63
N VAL A 65 7.36 -12.35 -2.11
CA VAL A 65 8.15 -11.31 -2.78
C VAL A 65 9.57 -11.79 -3.01
N PRO A 66 10.14 -11.58 -4.21
CA PRO A 66 11.56 -11.83 -4.43
C PRO A 66 12.40 -10.93 -3.52
N PHE A 67 13.37 -11.53 -2.82
CA PHE A 67 14.25 -10.82 -1.88
C PHE A 67 15.60 -10.58 -2.54
N ASN A 68 15.92 -9.33 -2.87
CA ASN A 68 17.13 -8.97 -3.59
C ASN A 68 17.89 -7.76 -3.01
N VAL A 69 17.56 -7.33 -1.79
CA VAL A 69 18.20 -6.16 -1.15
C VAL A 69 19.38 -6.51 -0.28
N MET A 70 19.70 -7.80 -0.09
CA MET A 70 20.80 -8.30 0.74
C MET A 70 21.70 -9.27 -0.03
N GLY A 71 22.86 -9.57 0.54
CA GLY A 71 23.68 -10.75 0.22
C GLY A 71 24.81 -10.51 -0.76
N SER A 72 24.99 -9.33 -1.33
CA SER A 72 26.14 -9.01 -2.20
C SER A 72 26.83 -7.72 -1.80
N GLU A 73 28.01 -7.46 -2.36
CA GLU A 73 28.71 -6.19 -2.15
C GLU A 73 27.94 -4.98 -2.70
N THR A 74 27.12 -5.19 -3.72
CA THR A 74 26.27 -4.15 -4.33
C THR A 74 24.91 -4.03 -3.64
N ASN A 75 24.43 -5.13 -3.06
CA ASN A 75 23.18 -5.21 -2.31
C ASN A 75 23.49 -5.25 -0.81
N LYS A 76 24.19 -4.25 -0.31
CA LYS A 76 24.43 -4.16 1.12
C LYS A 76 23.20 -3.63 1.80
N TYR A 77 22.38 -4.52 2.33
CA TYR A 77 21.50 -4.17 3.42
C TYR A 77 22.36 -4.11 4.68
N ASP A 78 22.57 -2.92 5.15
CA ASP A 78 23.06 -2.67 6.49
C ASP A 78 21.83 -2.14 7.24
N LYS A 79 21.38 -2.89 8.23
CA LYS A 79 20.21 -2.52 9.07
C LYS A 79 20.37 -1.11 9.67
N ASP A 80 21.59 -0.65 9.84
CA ASP A 80 21.91 0.65 10.45
C ASP A 80 22.29 1.74 9.44
N ALA A 81 22.64 1.40 8.20
CA ALA A 81 23.20 2.34 7.22
C ALA A 81 22.44 2.43 5.88
N ARG A 82 21.58 1.47 5.57
CA ARG A 82 20.72 1.49 4.37
C ARG A 82 19.30 1.13 4.71
N TRP A 83 18.43 2.07 4.47
CA TRP A 83 17.01 1.95 4.66
C TRP A 83 16.38 1.27 3.44
N TRP A 84 15.97 0.01 3.60
CA TRP A 84 15.17 -0.72 2.61
C TRP A 84 13.87 -1.15 3.28
N SER A 85 12.79 -0.44 3.00
CA SER A 85 11.47 -0.75 3.54
C SER A 85 10.76 -1.89 2.82
N THR A 86 11.28 -2.30 1.65
CA THR A 86 10.75 -3.43 0.86
C THR A 86 11.86 -4.43 0.56
N PRO A 87 11.55 -5.74 0.41
CA PRO A 87 12.54 -6.76 0.10
C PRO A 87 13.07 -6.71 -1.35
N TYR A 88 12.49 -5.87 -2.19
CA TYR A 88 12.81 -5.82 -3.62
C TYR A 88 13.21 -4.42 -4.08
N GLU A 89 14.27 -4.34 -4.88
CA GLU A 89 14.70 -3.16 -5.63
C GLU A 89 14.98 -3.56 -7.09
N TYR A 90 14.35 -2.88 -8.04
CA TYR A 90 14.33 -3.27 -9.47
C TYR A 90 15.71 -3.46 -10.08
N TYR A 91 16.68 -2.59 -9.76
CA TYR A 91 18.03 -2.65 -10.34
C TYR A 91 18.95 -3.64 -9.64
N ASN A 92 18.59 -4.17 -8.48
CA ASN A 92 19.34 -5.22 -7.81
C ASN A 92 19.10 -6.56 -8.51
N LYS A 93 20.17 -7.29 -8.83
CA LYS A 93 20.07 -8.56 -9.56
C LYS A 93 20.71 -9.73 -8.81
N PHE A 94 20.68 -9.70 -7.49
CA PHE A 94 21.17 -10.78 -6.63
C PHE A 94 20.04 -11.25 -5.70
N PHE A 95 19.48 -12.41 -6.05
CA PHE A 95 18.34 -13.01 -5.37
C PHE A 95 18.80 -13.93 -4.25
N THR A 96 18.22 -13.82 -3.06
CA THR A 96 18.54 -14.62 -1.89
C THR A 96 17.37 -15.46 -1.37
N GLY A 97 16.20 -15.36 -1.98
CA GLY A 97 15.01 -16.14 -1.63
C GLY A 97 13.71 -15.41 -1.95
N PHE A 98 12.61 -16.05 -1.62
CA PHE A 98 11.28 -15.45 -1.57
C PHE A 98 10.91 -15.20 -0.12
N SER A 99 10.65 -13.95 0.25
CA SER A 99 10.10 -13.59 1.55
C SER A 99 8.58 -13.74 1.56
N HIS A 100 8.02 -14.02 2.73
CA HIS A 100 6.59 -14.19 2.94
C HIS A 100 6.08 -13.18 3.95
N VAL A 101 4.91 -12.63 3.67
CA VAL A 101 4.28 -11.50 4.36
C VAL A 101 5.17 -10.27 4.32
N ASN A 102 4.80 -9.32 3.47
CA ASN A 102 5.61 -8.14 3.18
C ASN A 102 4.73 -6.90 3.16
N LEU A 103 5.30 -5.75 3.50
CA LEU A 103 4.69 -4.45 3.23
C LEU A 103 4.95 -4.02 1.79
N SER A 104 4.07 -3.17 1.26
CA SER A 104 4.20 -2.55 -0.05
C SER A 104 3.79 -1.08 0.04
N GLY A 105 4.62 -0.18 -0.46
CA GLY A 105 4.39 1.25 -0.39
C GLY A 105 4.52 1.81 1.03
N VAL A 106 5.45 1.33 1.84
CA VAL A 106 5.67 1.77 3.23
C VAL A 106 7.11 2.23 3.42
N GLY A 107 7.30 3.36 4.10
CA GLY A 107 8.60 3.98 4.27
C GLY A 107 9.53 3.29 5.29
N CYS A 108 9.00 2.52 6.24
CA CYS A 108 9.79 1.86 7.28
C CYS A 108 9.99 0.37 7.01
N PRO A 109 11.17 -0.19 7.27
CA PRO A 109 11.42 -1.62 7.13
C PRO A 109 10.65 -2.42 8.18
N GLU A 110 9.93 -3.45 7.72
CA GLU A 110 9.26 -4.43 8.56
C GLU A 110 8.98 -5.70 7.77
N LEU A 111 8.84 -6.84 8.45
CA LEU A 111 8.52 -8.13 7.82
C LEU A 111 9.61 -8.61 6.82
N GLY A 112 9.21 -9.07 5.64
CA GLY A 112 10.15 -9.59 4.63
C GLY A 112 10.90 -10.82 5.11
N SER A 113 10.28 -11.64 5.96
CA SER A 113 10.88 -12.80 6.60
C SER A 113 10.45 -14.14 5.98
N LEU A 114 10.79 -15.27 6.59
CA LEU A 114 10.48 -16.62 6.10
C LEU A 114 10.99 -16.83 4.66
N LEU A 115 12.30 -16.68 4.46
CA LEU A 115 12.90 -16.73 3.13
C LEU A 115 12.99 -18.18 2.62
N LEU A 116 12.36 -18.43 1.48
CA LEU A 116 12.34 -19.71 0.78
C LEU A 116 13.29 -19.65 -0.43
N MET A 117 14.35 -20.47 -0.44
CA MET A 117 15.35 -20.46 -1.51
C MET A 117 15.58 -21.86 -2.09
N PRO A 118 15.42 -22.06 -3.42
CA PRO A 118 15.83 -23.28 -4.09
C PRO A 118 17.29 -23.17 -4.55
N THR A 119 18.07 -24.23 -4.31
CA THR A 119 19.47 -24.34 -4.78
C THR A 119 19.75 -25.74 -5.36
N CYS A 120 20.88 -25.92 -6.01
CA CYS A 120 21.34 -27.25 -6.41
C CYS A 120 22.88 -27.36 -6.33
N GLY A 121 23.38 -28.60 -6.32
CA GLY A 121 24.78 -28.90 -6.15
C GLY A 121 25.16 -29.25 -4.71
N GLU A 122 26.25 -28.68 -4.19
CA GLU A 122 26.63 -28.81 -2.79
C GLU A 122 25.73 -27.95 -1.89
N LEU A 123 25.28 -28.49 -0.76
CA LEU A 123 24.45 -27.78 0.18
C LEU A 123 25.23 -26.63 0.84
N ASN A 124 24.81 -25.42 0.60
CA ASN A 124 25.27 -24.21 1.28
C ASN A 124 24.09 -23.46 1.89
N VAL A 125 24.23 -22.97 3.12
CA VAL A 125 23.18 -22.29 3.88
C VAL A 125 23.53 -20.84 4.22
N ASP A 126 24.69 -20.36 3.81
CA ASP A 126 25.07 -18.96 3.91
C ASP A 126 24.44 -18.18 2.74
N TYR A 127 23.55 -17.24 3.05
CA TYR A 127 22.81 -16.48 2.05
C TYR A 127 23.72 -15.66 1.11
N LYS A 128 24.88 -15.22 1.58
CA LYS A 128 25.89 -14.54 0.75
C LYS A 128 26.46 -15.47 -0.31
N GLU A 129 26.59 -16.76 0.01
CA GLU A 129 27.15 -17.79 -0.86
C GLU A 129 26.09 -18.50 -1.69
N TYR A 130 24.88 -18.76 -1.16
CA TYR A 130 23.83 -19.42 -1.93
C TYR A 130 23.05 -18.49 -2.85
N GLY A 131 23.12 -17.18 -2.68
CA GLY A 131 22.43 -16.23 -3.55
C GLY A 131 22.82 -16.40 -5.03
N SER A 132 21.96 -15.96 -5.92
CA SER A 132 22.09 -16.11 -7.37
C SER A 132 21.67 -14.85 -8.11
N ALA A 133 22.41 -14.50 -9.16
CA ALA A 133 21.85 -13.63 -10.19
C ALA A 133 20.66 -14.32 -10.86
N TYR A 134 19.77 -13.55 -11.48
CA TYR A 134 18.57 -14.07 -12.14
C TYR A 134 18.27 -13.35 -13.46
N ARG A 135 17.45 -14.00 -14.30
CA ARG A 135 16.99 -13.50 -15.60
C ARG A 135 15.55 -13.92 -15.87
N ASP A 136 15.02 -13.48 -16.98
CA ASP A 136 13.68 -13.82 -17.48
C ASP A 136 12.59 -13.55 -16.40
N GLU A 137 12.74 -12.43 -15.72
CA GLU A 137 11.85 -11.98 -14.66
C GLU A 137 10.51 -11.50 -15.25
N ALA A 138 9.40 -11.96 -14.66
CA ALA A 138 8.07 -11.51 -15.02
C ALA A 138 7.14 -11.55 -13.81
N ALA A 139 6.22 -10.58 -13.75
CA ALA A 139 5.19 -10.49 -12.72
C ALA A 139 3.84 -10.11 -13.31
N SER A 140 2.79 -10.55 -12.66
CA SER A 140 1.40 -10.12 -12.86
C SER A 140 0.66 -10.26 -11.53
N PRO A 141 -0.51 -9.64 -11.33
CA PRO A 141 -1.25 -9.80 -10.09
C PRO A 141 -1.43 -11.25 -9.68
N GLY A 142 -0.96 -11.59 -8.48
CA GLY A 142 -1.00 -12.96 -7.94
C GLY A 142 0.05 -13.94 -8.49
N TYR A 143 1.03 -13.48 -9.27
CA TYR A 143 2.05 -14.36 -9.85
C TYR A 143 3.38 -13.66 -10.08
N TYR A 144 4.49 -14.36 -9.78
CA TYR A 144 5.85 -13.94 -10.10
C TYR A 144 6.70 -15.13 -10.57
N THR A 145 7.68 -14.87 -11.44
CA THR A 145 8.63 -15.89 -11.94
C THR A 145 9.98 -15.28 -12.31
N ASN A 146 11.05 -16.07 -12.14
CA ASN A 146 12.39 -15.79 -12.67
C ASN A 146 13.17 -17.10 -12.93
N ILE A 147 14.38 -16.98 -13.46
CA ILE A 147 15.34 -18.09 -13.61
C ILE A 147 16.62 -17.74 -12.86
N LEU A 148 16.97 -18.52 -11.84
CA LEU A 148 18.23 -18.40 -11.10
C LEU A 148 19.39 -18.87 -11.95
N THR A 149 20.30 -17.97 -12.33
CA THR A 149 21.34 -18.27 -13.32
C THR A 149 22.44 -19.20 -12.79
N LYS A 150 22.81 -19.08 -11.50
CA LYS A 150 23.79 -19.95 -10.84
C LYS A 150 23.39 -21.42 -10.86
N TYR A 151 22.08 -21.68 -10.76
CA TYR A 151 21.55 -23.03 -10.59
C TYR A 151 20.75 -23.53 -11.79
N ASN A 152 20.42 -22.65 -12.74
CA ASN A 152 19.48 -22.91 -13.83
C ASN A 152 18.14 -23.46 -13.32
N ILE A 153 17.60 -22.86 -12.25
CA ILE A 153 16.31 -23.20 -11.66
C ILE A 153 15.29 -22.17 -12.09
N LYS A 154 14.17 -22.60 -12.70
CA LYS A 154 13.01 -21.75 -12.89
C LYS A 154 12.22 -21.72 -11.58
N THR A 155 11.90 -20.52 -11.12
CA THR A 155 11.06 -20.29 -9.94
C THR A 155 9.74 -19.67 -10.33
N GLU A 156 8.66 -20.10 -9.72
CA GLU A 156 7.33 -19.57 -9.89
C GLU A 156 6.64 -19.51 -8.54
N VAL A 157 5.95 -18.41 -8.23
CA VAL A 157 5.20 -18.25 -6.97
C VAL A 157 3.82 -17.67 -7.21
N SER A 158 2.87 -18.07 -6.38
CA SER A 158 1.50 -17.55 -6.32
C SER A 158 1.00 -17.59 -4.88
N ALA A 159 -0.12 -16.92 -4.60
CA ALA A 159 -0.69 -16.80 -3.27
C ALA A 159 -2.21 -16.97 -3.26
N THR A 160 -2.71 -17.39 -2.11
CA THR A 160 -4.10 -17.25 -1.66
C THR A 160 -4.14 -16.18 -0.55
N PRO A 161 -5.27 -15.82 0.01
CA PRO A 161 -5.31 -14.78 1.04
C PRO A 161 -4.38 -15.00 2.25
N ARG A 162 -4.11 -16.25 2.66
CA ARG A 162 -3.31 -16.58 3.86
C ARG A 162 -2.22 -17.60 3.61
N THR A 163 -2.08 -18.06 2.38
CA THR A 163 -1.11 -19.12 2.05
C THR A 163 -0.40 -18.84 0.75
N SER A 164 0.75 -19.46 0.54
CA SER A 164 1.50 -19.37 -0.70
C SER A 164 1.77 -20.74 -1.31
N ILE A 165 2.05 -20.75 -2.61
CA ILE A 165 2.59 -21.90 -3.31
C ILE A 165 3.76 -21.44 -4.18
N ALA A 166 4.88 -22.16 -4.08
CA ALA A 166 6.03 -22.03 -4.97
C ALA A 166 6.18 -23.30 -5.80
N ARG A 167 6.61 -23.15 -7.06
CA ARG A 167 6.99 -24.25 -7.93
C ARG A 167 8.41 -24.02 -8.45
N PHE A 168 9.29 -24.96 -8.16
CA PHE A 168 10.67 -24.93 -8.60
C PHE A 168 10.93 -26.02 -9.62
N THR A 169 11.45 -25.66 -10.80
CA THR A 169 11.86 -26.61 -11.84
C THR A 169 13.37 -26.78 -11.78
N PHE A 170 13.82 -27.97 -11.40
CA PHE A 170 15.21 -28.26 -11.13
C PHE A 170 15.94 -28.91 -12.31
N PRO A 171 17.27 -28.74 -12.43
CA PRO A 171 18.13 -29.60 -13.24
C PRO A 171 18.27 -30.99 -12.60
N ALA A 172 18.90 -31.92 -13.32
CA ALA A 172 19.27 -33.23 -12.76
C ALA A 172 20.38 -33.10 -11.72
N GLY A 173 20.25 -33.80 -10.59
CA GLY A 173 21.28 -33.85 -9.55
C GLY A 173 20.73 -33.67 -8.14
N LYS A 174 21.60 -33.24 -7.23
CA LYS A 174 21.17 -32.87 -5.87
C LYS A 174 20.60 -31.47 -5.87
N SER A 175 19.37 -31.34 -5.35
CA SER A 175 18.64 -30.09 -5.25
C SER A 175 18.20 -29.84 -3.81
N HIS A 176 18.12 -28.60 -3.42
CA HIS A 176 17.78 -28.24 -2.06
C HIS A 176 16.68 -27.18 -2.04
N ILE A 177 15.84 -27.22 -1.01
CA ILE A 177 14.90 -26.17 -0.65
C ILE A 177 15.26 -25.73 0.76
N LEU A 178 15.59 -24.45 0.92
CA LEU A 178 16.02 -23.83 2.15
C LEU A 178 14.91 -22.95 2.69
N MET A 179 14.59 -23.04 4.00
CA MET A 179 13.77 -22.10 4.74
C MET A 179 14.68 -21.37 5.71
N ASN A 180 14.96 -20.09 5.44
CA ASN A 180 15.83 -19.25 6.25
C ASN A 180 14.97 -18.34 7.15
N LEU A 181 15.14 -18.43 8.46
CA LEU A 181 14.48 -17.59 9.46
C LEU A 181 15.45 -16.56 10.09
N GLY A 182 16.70 -16.56 9.68
CA GLY A 182 17.72 -15.64 10.19
C GLY A 182 17.77 -14.30 9.46
N GLU A 183 17.10 -14.18 8.35
CA GLU A 183 17.13 -12.98 7.50
C GLU A 183 15.74 -12.37 7.35
N GLY A 184 15.69 -11.03 7.18
CA GLY A 184 14.50 -10.23 7.02
C GLY A 184 14.83 -8.74 6.97
N LEU A 185 13.81 -7.88 7.01
CA LEU A 185 14.00 -6.42 6.92
C LEU A 185 14.15 -5.73 8.29
N THR A 186 13.88 -6.42 9.39
CA THR A 186 13.94 -5.86 10.74
C THR A 186 14.93 -6.59 11.65
N ASN A 187 15.13 -6.05 12.85
CA ASN A 187 15.94 -6.66 13.91
C ASN A 187 15.20 -7.85 14.53
N GLU A 188 15.15 -8.95 13.80
CA GLU A 188 14.40 -10.12 14.16
C GLU A 188 15.14 -10.97 15.18
N SER A 189 14.38 -11.63 16.04
CA SER A 189 14.90 -12.55 17.03
C SER A 189 13.91 -13.69 17.32
N GLY A 190 14.36 -14.74 17.98
CA GLY A 190 13.49 -15.74 18.56
C GLY A 190 12.72 -16.59 17.54
N ALA A 191 13.39 -17.22 16.60
CA ALA A 191 12.77 -18.18 15.69
C ALA A 191 12.73 -19.60 16.30
N THR A 192 11.67 -20.35 15.99
CA THR A 192 11.52 -21.77 16.30
C THR A 192 11.20 -22.58 15.05
N LEU A 193 11.73 -23.80 14.97
CA LEU A 193 11.52 -24.74 13.88
C LEU A 193 11.27 -26.13 14.45
N ARG A 194 10.24 -26.82 13.98
CA ARG A 194 9.93 -28.19 14.33
C ARG A 194 9.63 -29.01 13.07
N ARG A 195 10.27 -30.18 12.95
CA ARG A 195 9.94 -31.15 11.91
C ARG A 195 8.75 -32.00 12.36
N VAL A 196 7.64 -31.92 11.64
CA VAL A 196 6.44 -32.71 11.88
C VAL A 196 6.59 -34.10 11.28
N ASN A 197 7.03 -34.15 10.03
CA ASN A 197 7.34 -35.36 9.27
C ASN A 197 8.39 -35.05 8.21
N ASP A 198 8.67 -36.00 7.31
CA ASP A 198 9.74 -35.83 6.30
C ASP A 198 9.43 -34.72 5.27
N ARG A 199 8.16 -34.36 5.08
CA ARG A 199 7.72 -33.34 4.11
C ARG A 199 7.17 -32.08 4.74
N GLU A 200 7.16 -31.99 6.07
CA GLU A 200 6.52 -30.86 6.74
C GLU A 200 7.34 -30.36 7.92
N ILE A 201 7.53 -29.05 7.94
CA ILE A 201 8.05 -28.30 9.09
C ILE A 201 7.03 -27.22 9.49
N GLU A 202 7.10 -26.83 10.75
CA GLU A 202 6.33 -25.72 11.31
C GLU A 202 7.21 -24.89 12.25
N GLY A 203 6.78 -23.70 12.56
CA GLY A 203 7.55 -22.83 13.46
C GLY A 203 6.94 -21.47 13.68
N SER A 204 7.72 -20.63 14.31
CA SER A 204 7.35 -19.24 14.58
C SER A 204 8.57 -18.34 14.49
N LYS A 205 8.33 -17.04 14.32
CA LYS A 205 9.35 -16.01 14.41
C LYS A 205 8.79 -14.77 15.09
N LEU A 206 9.58 -14.15 15.97
CA LEU A 206 9.27 -12.86 16.56
C LEU A 206 9.71 -11.76 15.58
N LEU A 207 8.81 -10.83 15.27
CA LEU A 207 9.00 -9.70 14.36
C LEU A 207 8.63 -8.41 15.09
N GLY A 208 8.92 -7.28 14.49
CA GLY A 208 8.50 -5.98 15.00
C GLY A 208 9.63 -4.97 15.08
N THR A 209 9.40 -3.94 15.88
CA THR A 209 10.22 -2.72 16.00
C THR A 209 10.05 -1.76 14.81
N PHE A 210 8.88 -1.79 14.18
CA PHE A 210 8.52 -0.88 13.08
C PHE A 210 8.87 0.58 13.41
N CYS A 211 9.56 1.26 12.50
CA CYS A 211 10.10 2.61 12.70
C CYS A 211 10.80 2.80 14.06
N TYR A 212 11.56 1.79 14.49
CA TYR A 212 12.30 1.76 15.77
C TYR A 212 11.43 1.78 17.03
N ASN A 213 10.11 1.53 16.94
CA ASN A 213 9.26 1.38 18.12
C ASN A 213 9.48 0.01 18.79
N PRO A 214 10.14 -0.06 19.96
CA PRO A 214 10.47 -1.34 20.60
C PRO A 214 9.23 -2.08 21.17
N GLN A 215 8.08 -1.44 21.21
CA GLN A 215 6.83 -2.02 21.72
C GLN A 215 5.99 -2.70 20.64
N ALA A 216 6.20 -2.32 19.37
CA ALA A 216 5.48 -2.91 18.24
C ALA A 216 6.05 -4.28 17.86
N VAL A 217 5.90 -5.27 18.74
CA VAL A 217 6.43 -6.64 18.59
C VAL A 217 5.31 -7.65 18.52
N PHE A 218 5.38 -8.57 17.55
CA PHE A 218 4.38 -9.61 17.31
C PHE A 218 5.02 -10.90 16.77
N SER A 219 4.31 -12.02 16.88
CA SER A 219 4.79 -13.31 16.38
C SER A 219 4.06 -13.70 15.09
N ILE A 220 4.83 -14.21 14.12
CA ILE A 220 4.29 -14.93 12.97
C ILE A 220 4.50 -16.44 13.18
N TYR A 221 3.47 -17.21 12.86
CA TYR A 221 3.48 -18.67 12.89
C TYR A 221 3.34 -19.20 11.47
N PHE A 222 4.01 -20.33 11.17
CA PHE A 222 3.94 -20.89 9.82
C PHE A 222 3.93 -22.43 9.83
N VAL A 223 3.42 -22.98 8.72
CA VAL A 223 3.54 -24.38 8.34
C VAL A 223 4.00 -24.43 6.90
N MET A 224 5.05 -25.20 6.62
CA MET A 224 5.59 -25.42 5.28
C MET A 224 5.52 -26.89 4.89
N ARG A 225 5.07 -27.19 3.67
CA ARG A 225 5.00 -28.53 3.10
C ARG A 225 5.72 -28.59 1.74
N VAL A 226 6.37 -29.73 1.45
CA VAL A 226 6.96 -30.01 0.13
C VAL A 226 6.23 -31.17 -0.56
N SER A 227 6.06 -31.10 -1.89
CA SER A 227 5.29 -32.07 -2.66
C SER A 227 5.97 -33.44 -2.80
N LYS A 228 7.31 -33.49 -2.70
CA LYS A 228 8.14 -34.69 -2.84
C LYS A 228 8.80 -35.05 -1.51
N SER A 229 8.94 -36.34 -1.20
CA SER A 229 9.73 -36.79 -0.07
C SER A 229 11.21 -36.53 -0.30
N PRO A 230 11.90 -35.82 0.60
CA PRO A 230 13.33 -35.54 0.47
C PRO A 230 14.17 -36.77 0.79
N ALA A 231 15.38 -36.84 0.20
CA ALA A 231 16.40 -37.81 0.55
C ALA A 231 17.05 -37.51 1.93
N GLN A 232 17.08 -36.22 2.30
CA GLN A 232 17.63 -35.75 3.56
C GLN A 232 16.94 -34.46 4.02
N THR A 233 16.78 -34.28 5.32
CA THR A 233 16.35 -33.04 5.95
C THR A 233 17.28 -32.69 7.12
N GLY A 234 17.32 -31.43 7.47
CA GLY A 234 18.08 -30.96 8.63
C GLY A 234 17.83 -29.49 8.92
N TYR A 235 18.57 -29.01 9.88
CA TYR A 235 18.57 -27.62 10.31
C TYR A 235 19.96 -27.03 10.19
N TRP A 236 20.02 -25.70 10.22
CA TRP A 236 21.26 -24.97 10.49
C TRP A 236 21.05 -23.93 11.59
N LYS A 237 22.15 -23.53 12.17
CA LYS A 237 22.21 -22.39 13.09
C LYS A 237 23.56 -21.70 12.92
N LYS A 238 23.51 -20.37 12.84
CA LYS A 238 24.72 -19.55 12.88
C LYS A 238 25.13 -19.36 14.33
N GLN A 239 26.38 -19.66 14.63
CA GLN A 239 26.90 -19.44 15.96
C GLN A 239 27.29 -17.97 16.12
N ARG A 240 26.71 -17.30 17.10
CA ARG A 240 27.04 -15.92 17.44
C ARG A 240 28.13 -15.88 18.49
N PRO A 241 29.02 -14.84 18.48
CA PRO A 241 29.94 -14.59 19.57
C PRO A 241 29.18 -14.40 20.87
N MET A 242 29.65 -14.99 21.95
CA MET A 242 29.18 -14.60 23.28
C MET A 242 29.65 -13.18 23.59
N ALA A 243 28.71 -12.30 23.94
CA ALA A 243 29.05 -10.94 24.35
C ALA A 243 30.07 -10.95 25.51
N GLY A 244 31.22 -10.26 25.35
CA GLY A 244 32.27 -10.16 26.36
C GLY A 244 33.32 -11.30 26.34
N VAL A 245 33.22 -12.26 25.40
CA VAL A 245 34.24 -13.29 25.19
C VAL A 245 35.04 -12.95 23.93
N GLU A 246 36.35 -12.82 24.04
CA GLU A 246 37.23 -12.56 22.89
C GLU A 246 37.19 -13.73 21.91
N ALA A 247 37.09 -13.41 20.62
CA ALA A 247 36.86 -14.33 19.50
C ALA A 247 37.97 -15.37 19.27
N GLU A 248 39.10 -15.31 19.95
CA GLU A 248 40.22 -16.26 19.79
C GLU A 248 39.87 -17.71 20.22
N TRP A 249 38.84 -17.91 20.98
CA TRP A 249 38.43 -19.20 21.55
C TRP A 249 37.42 -19.99 20.70
N ASP A 250 36.76 -19.34 19.75
CA ASP A 250 35.69 -19.98 18.99
C ASP A 250 35.98 -19.91 17.48
N LYS A 251 36.62 -20.97 16.96
CA LYS A 251 36.92 -21.12 15.53
C LYS A 251 35.67 -21.23 14.64
N ASP A 252 34.48 -21.46 15.25
CA ASP A 252 33.21 -21.61 14.56
C ASP A 252 32.31 -20.37 14.71
N ASN A 253 32.85 -19.33 15.36
CA ASN A 253 32.12 -18.08 15.57
C ASN A 253 31.81 -17.39 14.25
N GLY A 254 30.52 -17.06 14.03
CA GLY A 254 30.03 -16.51 12.76
C GLY A 254 29.84 -17.52 11.64
N LYS A 255 30.13 -18.83 11.87
CA LYS A 255 29.89 -19.89 10.89
C LYS A 255 28.53 -20.55 11.08
N TYR A 256 27.98 -21.02 9.97
CA TYR A 256 26.78 -21.85 9.99
C TYR A 256 27.14 -23.30 10.30
N LYS A 257 26.47 -23.90 11.28
CA LYS A 257 26.58 -25.31 11.63
C LYS A 257 25.36 -26.09 11.17
N LEU A 258 25.59 -27.20 10.47
CA LEU A 258 24.53 -28.09 9.97
C LEU A 258 24.20 -29.17 11.02
N TYR A 259 22.93 -29.48 11.16
CA TYR A 259 22.39 -30.47 12.09
C TYR A 259 21.52 -31.49 11.34
N THR A 260 22.12 -32.54 10.81
CA THR A 260 21.44 -33.55 9.99
C THR A 260 20.86 -34.72 10.79
N ARG A 261 21.30 -34.89 12.04
CA ARG A 261 20.86 -35.97 12.95
C ARG A 261 20.33 -35.43 14.27
N TYR A 262 20.12 -34.17 14.36
CA TYR A 262 19.66 -33.49 15.57
C TYR A 262 18.14 -33.60 15.69
N GLY A 263 17.65 -33.50 16.91
CA GLY A 263 16.26 -33.70 17.31
C GLY A 263 15.16 -33.10 16.43
N LYS A 264 13.95 -33.08 16.95
CA LYS A 264 12.79 -32.60 16.20
C LYS A 264 12.67 -31.08 16.15
N GLU A 265 13.40 -30.35 16.99
CA GLU A 265 13.23 -28.90 17.19
C GLU A 265 14.57 -28.15 17.15
N MET A 266 14.53 -26.92 16.65
CA MET A 266 15.63 -25.96 16.64
C MET A 266 15.09 -24.59 17.01
N SER A 267 15.83 -23.81 17.80
CA SER A 267 15.49 -22.43 18.12
C SER A 267 16.73 -21.53 18.10
N GLY A 268 16.51 -20.24 17.84
CA GLY A 268 17.56 -19.22 17.81
C GLY A 268 17.22 -18.08 16.88
N ASP A 269 18.14 -17.15 16.73
CA ASP A 269 17.93 -15.98 15.87
C ASP A 269 18.26 -16.32 14.40
N ASP A 270 19.47 -16.82 14.14
CA ASP A 270 19.93 -17.24 12.79
C ASP A 270 19.77 -18.75 12.63
N VAL A 271 18.57 -19.19 12.37
CA VAL A 271 18.23 -20.61 12.19
C VAL A 271 17.49 -20.83 10.88
N GLY A 272 17.58 -22.05 10.37
CA GLY A 272 16.82 -22.46 9.21
C GLY A 272 16.74 -23.98 9.07
N ALA A 273 15.98 -24.41 8.06
CA ALA A 273 15.77 -25.80 7.72
C ALA A 273 16.06 -26.04 6.23
N PHE A 274 16.51 -27.23 5.89
CA PHE A 274 16.73 -27.63 4.51
C PHE A 274 16.11 -28.99 4.20
N PHE A 275 15.71 -29.14 2.96
CA PHE A 275 15.25 -30.37 2.33
C PHE A 275 16.14 -30.66 1.13
N THR A 276 16.76 -31.84 1.07
CA THR A 276 17.60 -32.27 -0.06
C THR A 276 16.90 -33.36 -0.86
N PHE A 277 16.90 -33.22 -2.17
CA PHE A 277 16.26 -34.13 -3.12
C PHE A 277 17.27 -34.61 -4.16
N ASP A 278 17.03 -35.81 -4.68
CA ASP A 278 17.63 -36.27 -5.95
C ASP A 278 16.62 -35.98 -7.05
N THR A 279 16.97 -35.08 -7.99
CA THR A 279 16.04 -34.60 -9.04
C THR A 279 16.49 -35.06 -10.42
N GLN A 280 15.49 -35.26 -11.30
CA GLN A 280 15.70 -35.42 -12.74
C GLN A 280 15.65 -34.05 -13.42
N ALA A 281 16.21 -33.94 -14.65
CA ALA A 281 16.14 -32.70 -15.41
C ALA A 281 14.67 -32.32 -15.71
N GLY A 282 14.28 -31.08 -15.35
CA GLY A 282 12.94 -30.59 -15.53
C GLY A 282 11.93 -31.03 -14.45
N GLU A 283 12.40 -31.72 -13.41
CA GLU A 283 11.53 -32.13 -12.30
C GLU A 283 11.05 -30.93 -11.51
N GLN A 284 9.74 -30.91 -11.23
CA GLN A 284 9.10 -29.84 -10.46
C GLN A 284 8.81 -30.29 -9.04
N ILE A 285 9.17 -29.43 -8.09
CA ILE A 285 8.81 -29.60 -6.68
C ILE A 285 8.03 -28.39 -6.27
N GLU A 286 6.83 -28.61 -5.72
CA GLU A 286 5.97 -27.56 -5.17
C GLU A 286 6.17 -27.46 -3.66
N VAL A 287 6.10 -26.22 -3.16
CA VAL A 287 6.17 -25.87 -1.73
C VAL A 287 4.97 -25.03 -1.37
N GLN A 288 4.29 -25.40 -0.30
CA GLN A 288 3.19 -24.65 0.28
C GLN A 288 3.60 -24.06 1.61
N ILE A 289 3.21 -22.81 1.90
CA ILE A 289 3.39 -22.17 3.20
C ILE A 289 2.08 -21.54 3.62
N GLY A 290 1.59 -21.89 4.81
CA GLY A 290 0.48 -21.20 5.47
C GLY A 290 1.02 -20.40 6.64
N VAL A 291 0.45 -19.21 6.88
CA VAL A 291 0.83 -18.33 8.00
C VAL A 291 -0.36 -17.95 8.85
N SER A 292 -0.08 -17.54 10.09
CA SER A 292 -1.05 -16.99 11.03
C SER A 292 -0.32 -16.08 12.03
N PHE A 293 -1.02 -15.08 12.54
CA PHE A 293 -0.57 -14.27 13.70
C PHE A 293 -1.17 -14.74 15.02
N VAL A 294 -1.88 -15.87 15.01
CA VAL A 294 -2.52 -16.49 16.18
C VAL A 294 -1.75 -17.70 16.70
N SER A 295 -1.53 -18.70 15.82
CA SER A 295 -0.86 -19.94 16.23
C SER A 295 -0.40 -20.79 15.04
N ILE A 296 0.47 -21.77 15.30
CA ILE A 296 0.85 -22.80 14.31
C ILE A 296 -0.38 -23.63 13.88
N ALA A 297 -1.30 -23.91 14.81
CA ALA A 297 -2.53 -24.65 14.48
C ALA A 297 -3.41 -23.88 13.48
N ASN A 298 -3.51 -22.57 13.64
CA ASN A 298 -4.24 -21.70 12.72
C ASN A 298 -3.52 -21.59 11.35
N ALA A 299 -2.19 -21.46 11.34
CA ALA A 299 -1.42 -21.48 10.08
C ALA A 299 -1.66 -22.79 9.30
N ARG A 300 -1.77 -23.91 10.00
CA ARG A 300 -2.11 -25.22 9.42
C ARG A 300 -3.54 -25.24 8.88
N GLU A 301 -4.50 -24.73 9.65
CA GLU A 301 -5.90 -24.68 9.22
C GLU A 301 -6.06 -23.77 7.99
N ASN A 302 -5.39 -22.62 7.94
CA ASN A 302 -5.34 -21.75 6.78
C ASN A 302 -4.86 -22.54 5.55
N LEU A 303 -3.74 -23.27 5.70
CA LEU A 303 -3.17 -24.05 4.61
C LEU A 303 -4.11 -25.16 4.14
N ASP A 304 -4.70 -25.93 5.05
CA ASP A 304 -5.59 -27.04 4.75
C ASP A 304 -6.89 -26.58 4.07
N LYS A 305 -7.40 -25.40 4.42
CA LYS A 305 -8.63 -24.84 3.86
C LYS A 305 -8.42 -24.17 2.50
N GLU A 306 -7.35 -23.39 2.36
CA GLU A 306 -7.11 -22.62 1.13
C GLU A 306 -6.41 -23.45 0.06
N GLN A 307 -5.60 -24.47 0.46
CA GLN A 307 -4.88 -25.34 -0.44
C GLN A 307 -4.96 -26.81 -0.01
N SER A 308 -6.02 -27.50 -0.41
CA SER A 308 -6.27 -28.91 -0.06
C SER A 308 -5.24 -29.91 -0.65
N GLY A 309 -4.32 -29.44 -1.49
CA GLY A 309 -3.27 -30.23 -2.13
C GLY A 309 -2.39 -29.37 -3.03
N PHE A 310 -1.31 -29.95 -3.54
CA PHE A 310 -0.40 -29.27 -4.45
C PHE A 310 -1.04 -29.09 -5.82
N ASN A 311 -1.34 -27.84 -6.18
CA ASN A 311 -1.91 -27.47 -7.47
C ASN A 311 -1.60 -25.99 -7.78
N PHE A 312 -0.39 -25.76 -8.24
CA PHE A 312 0.10 -24.41 -8.57
C PHE A 312 -0.80 -23.69 -9.57
N GLU A 313 -1.22 -24.37 -10.65
CA GLU A 313 -2.01 -23.74 -11.72
C GLU A 313 -3.39 -23.28 -11.22
N LYS A 314 -3.99 -24.03 -10.30
CA LYS A 314 -5.26 -23.62 -9.69
C LYS A 314 -5.11 -22.35 -8.86
N VAL A 315 -4.11 -22.29 -7.97
CA VAL A 315 -3.86 -21.13 -7.11
C VAL A 315 -3.59 -19.89 -7.96
N LYS A 316 -2.75 -20.01 -8.99
CA LYS A 316 -2.46 -18.94 -9.94
C LYS A 316 -3.70 -18.44 -10.68
N ALA A 317 -4.54 -19.38 -11.15
CA ALA A 317 -5.76 -19.03 -11.88
C ALA A 317 -6.80 -18.35 -10.96
N ASP A 318 -6.94 -18.84 -9.73
CA ASP A 318 -7.87 -18.27 -8.74
C ASP A 318 -7.43 -16.87 -8.32
N ALA A 319 -6.12 -16.63 -8.09
CA ALA A 319 -5.58 -15.32 -7.78
C ALA A 319 -5.81 -14.33 -8.94
N ARG A 320 -5.53 -14.75 -10.19
CA ARG A 320 -5.80 -13.93 -11.37
C ARG A 320 -7.29 -13.55 -11.47
N LYS A 321 -8.18 -14.50 -11.21
CA LYS A 321 -9.62 -14.27 -11.25
C LYS A 321 -10.06 -13.25 -10.22
N GLN A 322 -9.63 -13.39 -8.96
CA GLN A 322 -9.96 -12.45 -7.89
C GLN A 322 -9.47 -11.03 -8.22
N TRP A 323 -8.25 -10.88 -8.72
CA TRP A 323 -7.74 -9.58 -9.15
C TRP A 323 -8.55 -8.98 -10.30
N ASN A 324 -8.90 -9.77 -11.30
CA ASN A 324 -9.68 -9.24 -12.43
C ASN A 324 -11.09 -8.81 -12.01
N GLU A 325 -11.72 -9.52 -11.08
CA GLU A 325 -13.01 -9.15 -10.50
C GLU A 325 -12.96 -7.79 -9.79
N GLU A 326 -11.91 -7.53 -9.00
CA GLU A 326 -11.74 -6.26 -8.32
C GLU A 326 -11.37 -5.11 -9.29
N LEU A 327 -10.45 -5.34 -10.20
CA LEU A 327 -10.01 -4.33 -11.16
C LEU A 327 -11.11 -3.95 -12.17
N SER A 328 -12.03 -4.86 -12.47
CA SER A 328 -13.16 -4.63 -13.39
C SER A 328 -14.26 -3.75 -12.79
N LYS A 329 -14.14 -3.30 -11.53
CA LYS A 329 -15.06 -2.31 -10.97
C LYS A 329 -14.92 -0.92 -11.59
N ILE A 330 -13.83 -0.67 -12.29
CA ILE A 330 -13.65 0.56 -13.08
C ILE A 330 -13.20 0.17 -14.49
N GLU A 331 -13.92 0.63 -15.48
CA GLU A 331 -13.58 0.47 -16.90
C GLU A 331 -13.20 1.82 -17.50
N VAL A 332 -12.13 1.85 -18.30
CA VAL A 332 -11.65 3.07 -18.95
C VAL A 332 -11.50 2.86 -20.47
N GLU A 333 -11.97 3.82 -21.25
CA GLU A 333 -11.86 3.85 -22.72
C GLU A 333 -11.09 5.10 -23.16
N GLY A 334 -10.35 4.98 -24.27
CA GLY A 334 -9.44 6.06 -24.71
C GLY A 334 -8.12 6.01 -23.96
N GLY A 335 -7.38 7.11 -23.95
CA GLY A 335 -6.01 7.18 -23.44
C GLY A 335 -5.00 6.33 -24.22
N THR A 336 -3.75 6.36 -23.82
CA THR A 336 -2.70 5.49 -24.38
C THR A 336 -2.69 4.13 -23.65
N HIS A 337 -1.93 3.17 -24.19
CA HIS A 337 -1.69 1.89 -23.49
C HIS A 337 -1.03 2.13 -22.12
N ASP A 338 -0.01 3.00 -22.06
CA ASP A 338 0.70 3.31 -20.83
C ASP A 338 -0.19 4.03 -19.80
N ASP A 339 -1.11 4.89 -20.24
CA ASP A 339 -2.10 5.49 -19.33
C ASP A 339 -2.97 4.42 -18.65
N LYS A 340 -3.40 3.41 -19.40
CA LYS A 340 -4.17 2.28 -18.84
C LYS A 340 -3.32 1.44 -17.89
N VAL A 341 -2.04 1.21 -18.25
CA VAL A 341 -1.10 0.49 -17.37
C VAL A 341 -0.91 1.24 -16.04
N VAL A 342 -0.67 2.53 -16.09
CA VAL A 342 -0.55 3.36 -14.87
C VAL A 342 -1.84 3.30 -14.05
N PHE A 343 -2.99 3.48 -14.68
CA PHE A 343 -4.30 3.48 -14.01
C PHE A 343 -4.58 2.16 -13.29
N TYR A 344 -4.50 1.03 -14.00
CA TYR A 344 -4.80 -0.28 -13.41
C TYR A 344 -3.74 -0.75 -12.43
N THR A 345 -2.47 -0.33 -12.59
CA THR A 345 -1.44 -0.61 -11.59
C THR A 345 -1.67 0.20 -10.32
N ALA A 346 -2.07 1.45 -10.43
CA ALA A 346 -2.45 2.26 -9.26
C ALA A 346 -3.67 1.65 -8.54
N LEU A 347 -4.67 1.17 -9.28
CA LEU A 347 -5.82 0.46 -8.70
C LEU A 347 -5.41 -0.85 -8.00
N TYR A 348 -4.44 -1.59 -8.58
CA TYR A 348 -3.85 -2.77 -7.95
C TYR A 348 -3.15 -2.42 -6.63
N HIS A 349 -2.35 -1.35 -6.57
CA HIS A 349 -1.64 -0.92 -5.37
C HIS A 349 -2.60 -0.58 -4.21
N ILE A 350 -3.69 0.14 -4.45
CA ILE A 350 -4.70 0.51 -3.43
C ILE A 350 -5.30 -0.73 -2.74
N LEU A 351 -5.35 -1.87 -3.43
CA LEU A 351 -5.95 -3.10 -2.92
C LEU A 351 -4.95 -4.09 -2.29
N ILE A 352 -3.69 -3.69 -2.10
CA ILE A 352 -2.71 -4.51 -1.37
C ILE A 352 -2.89 -4.29 0.13
N HIS A 353 -2.97 -3.04 0.58
CA HIS A 353 -3.17 -2.65 1.98
C HIS A 353 -4.39 -1.72 2.13
N PRO A 354 -5.03 -1.69 3.32
CA PRO A 354 -4.93 -2.64 4.44
C PRO A 354 -5.26 -4.08 4.00
N ASN A 355 -4.67 -5.06 4.68
CA ASN A 355 -4.93 -6.47 4.41
C ASN A 355 -5.68 -7.14 5.55
N ILE A 356 -6.31 -8.30 5.28
CA ILE A 356 -7.02 -9.07 6.30
C ILE A 356 -6.03 -9.62 7.35
N LEU A 357 -6.46 -9.68 8.61
CA LEU A 357 -5.67 -10.21 9.73
C LEU A 357 -6.19 -11.56 10.23
N GLN A 358 -7.50 -11.78 10.17
CA GLN A 358 -8.11 -13.00 10.70
C GLN A 358 -7.76 -14.24 9.90
N ASP A 359 -7.60 -15.36 10.60
CA ASP A 359 -7.48 -16.69 10.02
C ASP A 359 -8.80 -17.19 9.41
N VAL A 360 -8.79 -18.30 8.69
CA VAL A 360 -10.00 -18.89 8.05
C VAL A 360 -11.11 -19.25 9.03
N ASN A 361 -10.77 -19.47 10.31
CA ASN A 361 -11.72 -19.69 11.39
C ASN A 361 -12.21 -18.40 12.07
N GLY A 362 -11.79 -17.24 11.54
CA GLY A 362 -12.11 -15.91 12.04
C GLY A 362 -11.26 -15.44 13.23
N GLN A 363 -10.35 -16.23 13.75
CA GLN A 363 -9.51 -15.83 14.88
C GLN A 363 -8.46 -14.78 14.48
N TYR A 364 -8.19 -13.84 15.40
CA TYR A 364 -7.20 -12.78 15.23
C TYR A 364 -6.61 -12.34 16.59
N PRO A 365 -5.38 -11.81 16.64
CA PRO A 365 -4.81 -11.22 17.84
C PRO A 365 -5.49 -9.89 18.18
N VAL A 366 -5.90 -9.74 19.45
CA VAL A 366 -6.55 -8.53 19.97
C VAL A 366 -5.53 -7.40 20.08
N MET A 367 -5.98 -6.18 19.74
CA MET A 367 -5.16 -4.96 19.80
C MET A 367 -4.50 -4.77 21.17
N GLU A 368 -3.17 -4.59 21.16
CA GLU A 368 -2.32 -4.41 22.36
C GLU A 368 -2.51 -5.46 23.46
N SER A 369 -2.78 -6.71 23.06
CA SER A 369 -3.09 -7.80 24.00
C SER A 369 -2.57 -9.14 23.47
N ASP A 370 -2.38 -10.09 24.38
CA ASP A 370 -2.11 -11.50 24.05
C ASP A 370 -3.40 -12.35 23.91
N GLN A 371 -4.56 -11.70 23.98
CA GLN A 371 -5.84 -12.38 23.82
C GLN A 371 -6.14 -12.63 22.32
N ILE A 372 -6.93 -13.67 22.09
CA ILE A 372 -7.45 -14.02 20.77
C ILE A 372 -8.96 -13.87 20.78
N LYS A 373 -9.50 -13.22 19.74
CA LYS A 373 -10.95 -13.12 19.49
C LYS A 373 -11.29 -13.70 18.13
N THR A 374 -12.58 -13.83 17.88
CA THR A 374 -13.12 -14.25 16.58
C THR A 374 -13.89 -13.07 15.96
N ALA A 375 -13.50 -12.66 14.77
CA ALA A 375 -14.13 -11.60 14.01
C ALA A 375 -15.51 -12.04 13.51
N LYS A 376 -16.44 -11.09 13.42
CA LYS A 376 -17.78 -11.31 12.81
C LYS A 376 -17.79 -11.08 11.30
N GLY A 377 -16.75 -10.48 10.74
CA GLY A 377 -16.52 -10.17 9.34
C GLY A 377 -15.02 -10.02 9.11
N ASP A 378 -14.63 -9.33 8.07
CA ASP A 378 -13.22 -9.08 7.81
C ASP A 378 -12.62 -8.14 8.88
N ARG A 379 -11.53 -8.57 9.47
CA ARG A 379 -10.68 -7.80 10.37
C ARG A 379 -9.43 -7.38 9.61
N TYR A 380 -9.22 -6.08 9.48
CA TYR A 380 -8.10 -5.52 8.76
C TYR A 380 -6.92 -5.15 9.65
N THR A 381 -5.74 -5.03 9.06
CA THR A 381 -4.48 -4.57 9.66
C THR A 381 -3.67 -3.80 8.63
N VAL A 382 -2.55 -3.21 9.05
CA VAL A 382 -1.71 -2.32 8.25
C VAL A 382 -2.46 -1.04 7.91
N PHE A 383 -2.80 -0.29 8.95
CA PHE A 383 -3.45 1.00 8.83
C PHE A 383 -2.43 2.14 8.90
N SER A 384 -1.96 2.61 7.76
CA SER A 384 -1.16 3.83 7.61
C SER A 384 -2.09 5.03 7.46
N LEU A 385 -2.80 5.40 8.56
CA LEU A 385 -3.93 6.32 8.44
C LEU A 385 -3.53 7.78 8.20
N TRP A 386 -2.33 8.20 8.61
CA TRP A 386 -1.82 9.54 8.32
C TRP A 386 -1.76 9.82 6.82
N ASP A 387 -1.43 8.79 6.05
CA ASP A 387 -1.35 8.84 4.59
C ASP A 387 -2.73 8.67 3.97
N THR A 388 -3.42 7.58 4.32
CA THR A 388 -4.60 7.09 3.59
C THR A 388 -5.88 7.89 3.84
N TYR A 389 -5.99 8.64 4.95
CA TYR A 389 -7.18 9.45 5.25
C TYR A 389 -7.43 10.57 4.22
N ARG A 390 -6.41 10.92 3.44
CA ARG A 390 -6.45 12.05 2.49
C ARG A 390 -7.22 11.74 1.20
N ASN A 391 -7.20 10.47 0.76
CA ASN A 391 -7.86 10.08 -0.49
C ASN A 391 -8.23 8.59 -0.59
N VAL A 392 -7.45 7.65 -0.03
CA VAL A 392 -7.70 6.21 -0.17
C VAL A 392 -9.06 5.82 0.39
N HIS A 393 -9.40 6.27 1.61
CA HIS A 393 -10.67 5.92 2.25
C HIS A 393 -11.88 6.53 1.53
N GLN A 394 -11.72 7.70 0.89
CA GLN A 394 -12.74 8.30 0.04
C GLN A 394 -12.92 7.49 -1.25
N PHE A 395 -11.82 6.96 -1.81
CA PHE A 395 -11.85 6.07 -2.96
C PHE A 395 -12.53 4.74 -2.63
N LEU A 396 -12.14 4.12 -1.51
CA LEU A 396 -12.77 2.88 -1.04
C LEU A 396 -14.25 3.07 -0.74
N SER A 397 -14.63 4.19 -0.13
CA SER A 397 -16.05 4.52 0.09
C SER A 397 -16.85 4.56 -1.20
N LEU A 398 -16.27 5.02 -2.31
CA LEU A 398 -16.94 5.12 -3.60
C LEU A 398 -16.99 3.77 -4.34
N VAL A 399 -15.88 3.06 -4.43
CA VAL A 399 -15.70 1.90 -5.31
C VAL A 399 -15.81 0.56 -4.56
N TYR A 400 -15.37 0.52 -3.30
CA TYR A 400 -15.30 -0.67 -2.45
C TYR A 400 -15.95 -0.44 -1.08
N PRO A 401 -17.21 0.01 -1.01
CA PRO A 401 -17.85 0.42 0.24
C PRO A 401 -17.92 -0.70 1.28
N GLU A 402 -18.02 -1.95 0.87
CA GLU A 402 -18.02 -3.10 1.79
C GLU A 402 -16.69 -3.23 2.52
N LYS A 403 -15.56 -3.07 1.81
CA LYS A 403 -14.21 -3.07 2.41
C LYS A 403 -14.04 -1.88 3.35
N GLN A 404 -14.46 -0.69 2.93
CA GLN A 404 -14.40 0.52 3.77
C GLN A 404 -15.21 0.36 5.07
N MET A 405 -16.40 -0.21 4.99
CA MET A 405 -17.24 -0.48 6.16
C MET A 405 -16.57 -1.47 7.12
N ALA A 406 -15.96 -2.53 6.60
CA ALA A 406 -15.24 -3.51 7.42
C ALA A 406 -13.99 -2.88 8.08
N MET A 407 -13.28 -1.98 7.40
CA MET A 407 -12.15 -1.23 7.98
C MET A 407 -12.61 -0.30 9.10
N VAL A 408 -13.71 0.44 8.92
CA VAL A 408 -14.27 1.31 9.99
C VAL A 408 -14.72 0.48 11.19
N ASN A 409 -15.42 -0.64 10.97
CA ASN A 409 -15.79 -1.54 12.05
C ASN A 409 -14.56 -2.10 12.78
N THR A 410 -13.48 -2.40 12.05
CA THR A 410 -12.19 -2.80 12.64
C THR A 410 -11.62 -1.72 13.55
N MET A 411 -11.62 -0.44 13.13
CA MET A 411 -11.13 0.68 13.96
C MET A 411 -11.95 0.84 15.24
N ILE A 412 -13.28 0.69 15.15
CA ILE A 412 -14.18 0.74 16.32
C ILE A 412 -13.94 -0.43 17.28
N ASP A 413 -13.70 -1.63 16.74
CA ASP A 413 -13.35 -2.79 17.55
C ASP A 413 -11.98 -2.61 18.23
N MET A 414 -10.99 -2.00 17.58
CA MET A 414 -9.71 -1.63 18.19
C MET A 414 -9.91 -0.66 19.37
N TYR A 415 -10.81 0.34 19.23
CA TYR A 415 -11.17 1.20 20.36
C TYR A 415 -11.77 0.42 21.54
N LYS A 416 -12.69 -0.51 21.26
CA LYS A 416 -13.29 -1.38 22.31
C LYS A 416 -12.28 -2.32 22.96
N GLU A 417 -11.20 -2.67 22.28
CA GLU A 417 -10.15 -3.57 22.75
C GLU A 417 -9.08 -2.84 23.58
N HIS A 418 -8.60 -1.72 23.06
CA HIS A 418 -7.42 -0.99 23.57
C HIS A 418 -7.79 0.35 24.23
N GLY A 419 -8.96 0.91 23.89
CA GLY A 419 -9.43 2.19 24.44
C GLY A 419 -9.05 3.40 23.61
N TRP A 420 -8.42 3.23 22.43
CA TRP A 420 -8.07 4.27 21.48
C TRP A 420 -8.37 3.82 20.05
N LEU A 421 -8.74 4.76 19.18
CA LEU A 421 -8.78 4.52 17.73
C LEU A 421 -7.34 4.40 17.21
N PRO A 422 -7.09 3.64 16.12
CA PRO A 422 -5.74 3.46 15.59
C PRO A 422 -5.23 4.73 14.89
N LYS A 423 -3.89 4.87 14.85
CA LYS A 423 -3.15 5.84 14.04
C LYS A 423 -2.34 5.12 12.96
N TRP A 424 -1.42 4.26 13.37
CA TRP A 424 -0.59 3.44 12.51
C TRP A 424 -0.50 2.00 13.07
N GLU A 425 -1.54 1.23 12.88
CA GLU A 425 -1.66 -0.13 13.42
C GLU A 425 -1.00 -1.16 12.52
N LEU A 426 -0.26 -2.10 13.14
CA LEU A 426 0.44 -3.19 12.47
C LEU A 426 0.27 -4.50 13.26
N TYR A 427 -0.49 -5.46 12.71
CA TYR A 427 -0.73 -6.80 13.25
C TYR A 427 -1.12 -6.83 14.73
N GLY A 428 -2.03 -5.94 15.12
CA GLY A 428 -2.54 -5.82 16.49
C GLY A 428 -1.67 -5.00 17.44
N ARG A 429 -0.73 -4.21 16.89
CA ARG A 429 0.09 -3.27 17.66
C ARG A 429 -0.04 -1.85 17.11
N GLU A 430 -0.17 -0.87 17.98
CA GLU A 430 -0.11 0.54 17.63
C GLU A 430 1.34 1.01 17.59
N THR A 431 1.81 1.41 16.43
CA THR A 431 3.21 1.84 16.27
C THR A 431 3.42 3.30 16.66
N LEU A 432 2.35 4.09 16.73
CA LEU A 432 2.35 5.55 16.97
C LEU A 432 3.19 6.32 15.95
N THR A 433 3.48 5.71 14.82
CA THR A 433 4.20 6.34 13.72
C THR A 433 3.35 7.46 13.11
N MET A 434 3.99 8.52 12.64
CA MET A 434 3.40 9.69 11.99
C MET A 434 2.51 10.53 12.91
N GLU A 435 1.88 11.56 12.34
CA GLU A 435 1.26 12.67 13.01
C GLU A 435 -0.26 12.53 13.21
N GLY A 436 -0.81 13.30 14.13
CA GLY A 436 -2.24 13.60 14.17
C GLY A 436 -3.13 12.52 14.79
N ASP A 437 -4.41 12.59 14.39
CA ASP A 437 -5.52 11.74 14.86
C ASP A 437 -6.39 11.32 13.65
N PRO A 438 -5.79 10.56 12.72
CA PRO A 438 -6.34 10.37 11.37
C PRO A 438 -7.57 9.49 11.30
N SER A 439 -7.87 8.67 12.30
CA SER A 439 -9.11 7.89 12.36
C SER A 439 -10.37 8.76 12.34
N ILE A 440 -10.30 9.97 12.91
CA ILE A 440 -11.43 10.89 12.96
C ILE A 440 -11.90 11.29 11.55
N PRO A 441 -11.06 11.84 10.66
CA PRO A 441 -11.50 12.15 9.31
C PRO A 441 -11.91 10.92 8.50
N VAL A 442 -11.29 9.75 8.68
CA VAL A 442 -11.67 8.51 7.99
C VAL A 442 -13.11 8.10 8.32
N ILE A 443 -13.45 8.01 9.61
CA ILE A 443 -14.77 7.58 10.05
C ILE A 443 -15.82 8.65 9.70
N THR A 444 -15.48 9.93 9.88
CA THR A 444 -16.34 11.06 9.51
C THR A 444 -16.68 11.06 8.03
N ASP A 445 -15.68 10.97 7.16
CA ASP A 445 -15.87 10.93 5.70
C ASP A 445 -16.74 9.74 5.28
N THR A 446 -16.51 8.58 5.87
CA THR A 446 -17.31 7.38 5.61
C THR A 446 -18.78 7.61 5.95
N TRP A 447 -19.08 8.18 7.13
CA TRP A 447 -20.44 8.53 7.55
C TRP A 447 -21.11 9.55 6.65
N LEU A 448 -20.41 10.64 6.33
CA LEU A 448 -20.94 11.74 5.53
C LEU A 448 -21.17 11.35 4.06
N ARG A 449 -20.45 10.33 3.55
CA ARG A 449 -20.68 9.72 2.23
C ARG A 449 -21.82 8.70 2.22
N GLY A 450 -22.56 8.56 3.33
CA GLY A 450 -23.76 7.74 3.41
C GLY A 450 -23.54 6.29 3.84
N LEU A 451 -22.32 5.87 4.10
CA LEU A 451 -21.99 4.54 4.62
C LEU A 451 -22.14 4.53 6.14
N ARG A 452 -23.24 3.93 6.65
CA ARG A 452 -23.68 4.10 8.04
C ARG A 452 -23.91 2.81 8.81
N ASP A 453 -23.48 1.67 8.29
CA ASP A 453 -23.69 0.36 8.93
C ASP A 453 -22.55 0.05 9.94
N PHE A 454 -22.38 0.97 10.91
CA PHE A 454 -21.45 0.82 12.02
C PHE A 454 -21.94 1.56 13.27
N ASP A 455 -21.38 1.23 14.43
CA ASP A 455 -21.70 1.79 15.74
C ASP A 455 -21.19 3.25 15.87
N ILE A 456 -21.98 4.18 15.36
CA ILE A 456 -21.61 5.61 15.33
C ILE A 456 -21.53 6.22 16.74
N ASP A 457 -22.31 5.74 17.70
CA ASP A 457 -22.27 6.27 19.06
C ASP A 457 -20.93 5.92 19.74
N THR A 458 -20.48 4.67 19.63
CA THR A 458 -19.14 4.26 20.09
C THR A 458 -18.02 5.00 19.34
N ALA A 459 -18.15 5.13 18.01
CA ALA A 459 -17.17 5.88 17.22
C ALA A 459 -17.07 7.33 17.65
N TYR A 460 -18.21 7.99 17.86
CA TYR A 460 -18.26 9.38 18.33
C TYR A 460 -17.65 9.53 19.72
N GLU A 461 -17.99 8.64 20.67
CA GLU A 461 -17.36 8.59 22.02
C GLU A 461 -15.85 8.51 21.93
N ALA A 462 -15.32 7.61 21.08
CA ALA A 462 -13.89 7.42 20.87
C ALA A 462 -13.20 8.69 20.33
N MET A 463 -13.82 9.37 19.36
CA MET A 463 -13.32 10.62 18.79
C MET A 463 -13.33 11.76 19.82
N ILE A 464 -14.40 11.91 20.59
CA ILE A 464 -14.49 12.90 21.68
C ILE A 464 -13.40 12.63 22.72
N LYS A 465 -13.18 11.36 23.08
CA LYS A 465 -12.14 10.97 24.02
C LYS A 465 -10.77 11.44 23.55
N SER A 466 -10.33 11.15 22.33
CA SER A 466 -9.03 11.60 21.83
C SER A 466 -8.96 13.12 21.69
N ALA A 467 -10.04 13.78 21.27
CA ALA A 467 -10.07 15.23 21.08
C ALA A 467 -10.10 16.04 22.40
N THR A 468 -10.43 15.44 23.55
CA THR A 468 -10.66 16.17 24.81
C THR A 468 -9.85 15.67 26.02
N THR A 469 -9.30 14.46 25.97
CA THR A 469 -8.46 13.93 27.07
C THR A 469 -7.16 14.74 27.17
N PRO A 470 -6.68 15.08 28.39
CA PRO A 470 -5.37 15.73 28.61
C PRO A 470 -4.21 14.95 27.99
N GLY A 471 -3.18 15.66 27.52
CA GLY A 471 -2.08 15.07 26.72
C GLY A 471 -1.32 13.96 27.41
N LYS A 472 -1.03 14.08 28.71
CA LYS A 472 -0.33 13.05 29.50
C LYS A 472 -1.06 11.69 29.56
N ASP A 473 -2.39 11.69 29.38
CA ASP A 473 -3.26 10.53 29.42
C ASP A 473 -3.84 10.19 28.03
N ASN A 474 -3.34 10.86 27.00
CA ASN A 474 -3.83 10.78 25.62
C ASN A 474 -2.78 10.20 24.69
N LEU A 475 -3.00 8.97 24.26
CA LEU A 475 -2.08 8.26 23.38
C LEU A 475 -2.03 8.87 21.95
N MET A 476 -3.17 9.37 21.46
CA MET A 476 -3.30 9.90 20.09
C MET A 476 -2.85 11.35 19.97
N ARG A 477 -3.06 12.16 21.04
CA ARG A 477 -2.76 13.59 21.05
C ARG A 477 -1.92 13.94 22.28
N PRO A 478 -0.63 13.56 22.35
CA PRO A 478 0.22 13.80 23.53
C PRO A 478 0.41 15.29 23.84
N ASP A 479 0.25 16.17 22.86
CA ASP A 479 0.35 17.63 23.00
C ASP A 479 -0.96 18.31 23.40
N ASN A 480 -2.01 17.55 23.75
CA ASN A 480 -3.36 18.08 23.91
C ASN A 480 -3.51 19.10 25.03
N ASP A 481 -2.66 19.08 26.07
CA ASP A 481 -2.67 20.10 27.13
C ASP A 481 -2.36 21.50 26.57
N ASP A 482 -1.30 21.63 25.76
CA ASP A 482 -0.97 22.90 25.11
C ASP A 482 -2.01 23.25 24.02
N TYR A 483 -2.42 22.26 23.21
CA TYR A 483 -3.40 22.45 22.13
C TYR A 483 -4.74 22.99 22.65
N LEU A 484 -5.26 22.40 23.73
CA LEU A 484 -6.52 22.85 24.35
C LEU A 484 -6.37 24.18 25.09
N GLY A 485 -5.24 24.37 25.79
CA GLY A 485 -5.01 25.55 26.63
C GLY A 485 -4.61 26.80 25.84
N LYS A 486 -3.86 26.64 24.76
CA LYS A 486 -3.26 27.75 23.98
C LYS A 486 -3.86 27.90 22.58
N GLY A 487 -4.50 26.83 22.06
CA GLY A 487 -4.97 26.76 20.68
C GLY A 487 -3.85 26.46 19.68
N TYR A 488 -2.68 26.06 20.13
CA TYR A 488 -1.53 25.62 19.30
C TYR A 488 -0.61 24.72 20.10
N VAL A 489 0.25 23.96 19.43
CA VAL A 489 1.32 23.15 19.99
C VAL A 489 2.63 23.94 19.91
N PRO A 490 3.28 24.31 21.03
CA PRO A 490 4.53 25.03 21.00
C PRO A 490 5.71 24.10 20.65
N LEU A 491 6.70 24.63 19.97
CA LEU A 491 7.95 23.93 19.69
C LEU A 491 8.73 23.72 21.00
N ARG A 492 8.98 22.45 21.34
CA ARG A 492 9.71 22.01 22.54
C ARG A 492 10.75 20.95 22.15
N GLU A 493 10.68 19.79 22.83
CA GLU A 493 11.57 18.64 22.58
C GLU A 493 11.20 17.87 21.30
N GLN A 494 9.95 17.92 20.87
CA GLN A 494 9.47 17.30 19.64
C GLN A 494 10.06 17.89 18.35
N TYR A 495 10.86 18.90 18.43
CA TYR A 495 11.62 19.64 17.43
C TYR A 495 11.01 19.73 16.01
N ASP A 496 10.67 18.63 15.37
CA ASP A 496 10.27 18.51 13.96
C ASP A 496 8.75 18.36 13.72
N ASN A 497 7.89 18.43 14.75
CA ASN A 497 6.48 18.09 14.57
C ASN A 497 5.45 19.02 15.22
N SER A 498 5.82 20.10 15.88
CA SER A 498 4.87 20.95 16.62
C SER A 498 3.77 21.55 15.72
N VAL A 499 4.14 22.11 14.58
CA VAL A 499 3.18 22.69 13.61
C VAL A 499 2.44 21.56 12.89
N SER A 500 3.15 20.51 12.47
CA SER A 500 2.57 19.35 11.80
C SER A 500 1.51 18.67 12.66
N HIS A 501 1.81 18.36 13.93
CA HIS A 501 0.83 17.83 14.88
C HIS A 501 -0.41 18.72 15.00
N ALA A 502 -0.21 20.03 15.19
CA ALA A 502 -1.32 20.95 15.35
C ALA A 502 -2.21 21.02 14.10
N LEU A 503 -1.61 21.03 12.90
CA LEU A 503 -2.37 21.06 11.65
C LEU A 503 -3.23 19.81 11.47
N GLU A 504 -2.68 18.64 11.78
CA GLU A 504 -3.43 17.39 11.77
C GLU A 504 -4.57 17.39 12.80
N TYR A 505 -4.36 17.96 14.00
CA TYR A 505 -5.42 18.09 14.99
C TYR A 505 -6.52 19.07 14.52
N TYR A 506 -6.16 20.17 13.82
CA TYR A 506 -7.17 21.09 13.28
C TYR A 506 -8.04 20.43 12.21
N ILE A 507 -7.45 19.60 11.34
CA ILE A 507 -8.20 18.85 10.34
C ILE A 507 -9.10 17.81 10.99
N ALA A 508 -8.61 17.08 11.98
CA ALA A 508 -9.40 16.12 12.74
C ALA A 508 -10.57 16.80 13.47
N ASP A 509 -10.32 17.95 14.11
CA ASP A 509 -11.37 18.73 14.77
C ASP A 509 -12.39 19.30 13.77
N PHE A 510 -11.93 19.75 12.59
CA PHE A 510 -12.86 20.16 11.54
C PHE A 510 -13.75 18.98 11.11
N ALA A 511 -13.17 17.80 10.83
CA ALA A 511 -13.95 16.62 10.48
C ALA A 511 -14.95 16.26 11.58
N LEU A 512 -14.52 16.26 12.85
CA LEU A 512 -15.38 16.00 14.00
C LEU A 512 -16.52 17.02 14.11
N SER A 513 -16.27 18.30 13.78
CA SER A 513 -17.31 19.32 13.75
C SER A 513 -18.40 19.01 12.72
N GLN A 514 -18.02 18.51 11.53
CA GLN A 514 -18.95 18.12 10.48
C GLN A 514 -19.80 16.89 10.89
N LEU A 515 -19.16 15.92 11.54
CA LEU A 515 -19.87 14.76 12.09
C LEU A 515 -20.86 15.20 13.19
N ALA A 516 -20.41 16.02 14.13
CA ALA A 516 -21.26 16.56 15.21
C ALA A 516 -22.50 17.31 14.65
N GLU A 517 -22.32 18.14 13.62
CA GLU A 517 -23.42 18.82 12.95
C GLU A 517 -24.41 17.81 12.34
N SER A 518 -23.89 16.77 11.66
CA SER A 518 -24.72 15.72 11.05
C SER A 518 -25.52 14.90 12.07
N LEU A 519 -25.00 14.79 13.30
CA LEU A 519 -25.64 14.12 14.44
C LEU A 519 -26.50 15.05 15.29
N GLY A 520 -26.62 16.34 14.91
CA GLY A 520 -27.41 17.35 15.64
C GLY A 520 -26.78 17.84 16.95
N LYS A 521 -25.49 17.57 17.20
CA LYS A 521 -24.70 17.95 18.38
C LYS A 521 -24.10 19.35 18.19
N LYS A 522 -24.96 20.39 18.20
CA LYS A 522 -24.59 21.75 17.78
C LYS A 522 -23.48 22.42 18.60
N ASP A 523 -23.42 22.15 19.91
CA ASP A 523 -22.40 22.74 20.77
C ASP A 523 -21.02 22.17 20.46
N ASP A 524 -20.94 20.85 20.27
CA ASP A 524 -19.70 20.17 19.84
C ASP A 524 -19.30 20.62 18.42
N ALA A 525 -20.26 20.72 17.51
CA ALA A 525 -19.99 21.20 16.15
C ALA A 525 -19.33 22.58 16.16
N ARG A 526 -19.85 23.50 16.96
CA ARG A 526 -19.26 24.85 17.12
C ARG A 526 -17.88 24.80 17.79
N LEU A 527 -17.75 24.06 18.89
CA LEU A 527 -16.50 23.92 19.63
C LEU A 527 -15.36 23.44 18.72
N PHE A 528 -15.57 22.32 18.02
CA PHE A 528 -14.53 21.73 17.17
C PHE A 528 -14.28 22.54 15.90
N HIS A 529 -15.31 23.19 15.35
CA HIS A 529 -15.10 24.15 14.26
C HIS A 529 -14.20 25.31 14.69
N ASP A 530 -14.48 25.95 15.84
CA ASP A 530 -13.70 27.08 16.32
C ASP A 530 -12.24 26.66 16.61
N ARG A 531 -12.02 25.46 17.18
CA ARG A 531 -10.68 24.91 17.41
C ARG A 531 -9.91 24.66 16.12
N SER A 532 -10.58 24.20 15.07
CA SER A 532 -9.96 23.94 13.78
C SER A 532 -9.32 25.17 13.13
N LEU A 533 -9.70 26.35 13.56
CA LEU A 533 -9.17 27.64 13.08
C LEU A 533 -7.87 28.07 13.75
N GLY A 534 -7.34 27.26 14.67
CA GLY A 534 -6.14 27.58 15.46
C GLY A 534 -4.84 27.69 14.64
N TYR A 535 -4.80 27.18 13.42
CA TYR A 535 -3.68 27.33 12.48
C TYR A 535 -3.28 28.82 12.28
N LYS A 536 -4.23 29.76 12.50
CA LYS A 536 -4.03 31.20 12.39
C LYS A 536 -2.96 31.73 13.36
N ASN A 537 -2.75 31.05 14.49
CA ASN A 537 -1.70 31.40 15.46
C ASN A 537 -0.31 31.28 14.84
N TYR A 538 -0.09 30.29 13.98
CA TYR A 538 1.23 30.04 13.35
C TYR A 538 1.53 30.96 12.17
N TYR A 539 0.53 31.67 11.62
CA TYR A 539 0.76 32.47 10.43
C TYR A 539 1.68 33.66 10.70
N CYS A 540 2.85 33.67 10.07
CA CYS A 540 3.85 34.74 10.19
C CYS A 540 3.78 35.68 8.98
N GLN A 541 3.36 36.92 9.19
CA GLN A 541 3.23 37.91 8.11
C GLN A 541 4.55 38.23 7.42
N GLU A 542 5.67 38.20 8.16
CA GLU A 542 7.02 38.50 7.66
C GLU A 542 7.42 37.54 6.53
N PHE A 543 7.20 36.23 6.72
CA PHE A 543 7.54 35.20 5.73
C PHE A 543 6.36 34.83 4.81
N GLY A 544 5.11 35.11 5.27
CA GLY A 544 3.90 34.71 4.58
C GLY A 544 3.69 33.21 4.57
N THR A 545 4.23 32.51 5.57
CA THR A 545 4.12 31.07 5.82
C THR A 545 3.74 30.82 7.27
N LEU A 546 3.41 29.58 7.60
CA LEU A 546 3.35 29.15 9.00
C LEU A 546 4.76 29.11 9.59
N ARG A 547 4.87 29.41 10.90
CA ARG A 547 6.14 29.46 11.63
C ARG A 547 5.94 28.87 13.03
N PRO A 548 6.85 28.02 13.53
CA PRO A 548 6.74 27.45 14.87
C PRO A 548 6.71 28.54 15.95
N ILE A 549 5.96 28.25 17.04
CA ILE A 549 5.78 29.12 18.20
C ILE A 549 6.46 28.47 19.40
N LEU A 550 7.20 29.24 20.17
CA LEU A 550 7.85 28.80 21.41
C LEU A 550 6.84 28.78 22.59
N PRO A 551 7.16 28.14 23.73
CA PRO A 551 6.28 28.07 24.88
C PRO A 551 5.89 29.45 25.48
N ASP A 552 6.70 30.47 25.27
CA ASP A 552 6.43 31.85 25.70
C ASP A 552 5.54 32.66 24.75
N GLY A 553 5.11 32.04 23.62
CA GLY A 553 4.26 32.65 22.60
C GLY A 553 5.04 33.42 21.52
N SER A 554 6.35 33.51 21.59
CA SER A 554 7.16 34.11 20.53
C SER A 554 7.38 33.15 19.36
N PHE A 555 7.58 33.67 18.15
CA PHE A 555 7.96 32.82 17.01
C PHE A 555 9.38 32.31 17.15
N TYR A 556 9.62 31.05 16.80
CA TYR A 556 10.94 30.45 16.73
C TYR A 556 11.89 31.26 15.81
N SER A 557 13.12 31.53 16.26
CA SER A 557 14.13 32.30 15.50
C SER A 557 15.51 31.75 15.78
N PRO A 558 16.44 31.69 14.78
CA PRO A 558 16.22 32.05 13.36
C PRO A 558 15.33 31.08 12.64
N PHE A 559 14.61 31.53 11.60
CA PHE A 559 13.68 30.72 10.84
C PHE A 559 13.97 30.79 9.33
N ASN A 560 14.07 29.63 8.69
CA ASN A 560 14.17 29.48 7.24
C ASN A 560 12.96 28.68 6.74
N PRO A 561 12.03 29.26 5.97
CA PRO A 561 10.84 28.58 5.50
C PRO A 561 11.11 27.44 4.51
N ARG A 562 12.32 27.33 3.98
CA ARG A 562 12.77 26.26 3.07
C ARG A 562 13.51 25.13 3.79
N GLN A 563 13.81 25.26 5.07
CA GLN A 563 14.42 24.18 5.83
C GLN A 563 13.47 22.98 5.88
N GLY A 564 14.00 21.77 5.72
CA GLY A 564 13.24 20.52 5.73
C GLY A 564 12.99 19.94 4.33
N GLU A 565 13.48 20.59 3.26
CA GLU A 565 13.52 19.98 1.94
C GLU A 565 14.35 18.70 1.98
N ASN A 566 13.92 17.65 1.25
CA ASN A 566 14.60 16.34 1.20
C ASN A 566 14.77 15.65 2.56
N PHE A 567 13.78 15.73 3.44
CA PHE A 567 13.78 15.12 4.78
C PHE A 567 14.88 15.64 5.71
N GLU A 568 15.42 16.81 5.47
CA GLU A 568 16.32 17.46 6.43
C GLU A 568 15.55 17.82 7.72
N PRO A 569 16.17 17.68 8.92
CA PRO A 569 15.52 18.06 10.18
C PRO A 569 15.05 19.51 10.15
N ASN A 570 13.79 19.75 10.49
CA ASN A 570 13.17 21.06 10.45
C ASN A 570 12.41 21.37 11.76
N PRO A 571 12.72 22.47 12.46
CA PRO A 571 11.95 22.84 13.65
C PRO A 571 10.46 23.03 13.36
N GLY A 572 9.63 22.15 13.92
CA GLY A 572 8.18 22.23 13.90
C GLY A 572 7.48 21.62 12.69
N PHE A 573 8.20 21.13 11.68
CA PHE A 573 7.63 20.52 10.47
C PHE A 573 8.20 19.13 10.25
N HIS A 574 7.33 18.14 10.16
CA HIS A 574 7.70 16.76 9.94
C HIS A 574 7.82 16.45 8.44
N GLU A 575 8.93 15.84 8.03
CA GLU A 575 9.19 15.43 6.64
C GLU A 575 8.93 16.53 5.58
N GLY A 576 9.19 17.78 5.91
CA GLY A 576 8.95 18.85 4.97
C GLY A 576 9.31 20.23 5.48
N SER A 577 9.10 21.21 4.61
CA SER A 577 9.35 22.64 4.87
C SER A 577 8.05 23.36 5.26
N ALA A 578 8.17 24.60 5.69
CA ALA A 578 7.00 25.45 5.94
C ALA A 578 6.10 25.62 4.69
N TRP A 579 6.67 25.51 3.48
CA TRP A 579 5.91 25.60 2.24
C TRP A 579 5.01 24.38 2.03
N ASN A 580 5.44 23.17 2.41
CA ASN A 580 4.64 21.95 2.31
C ASN A 580 3.46 21.95 3.27
N TYR A 581 3.52 22.73 4.37
CA TYR A 581 2.46 22.80 5.37
C TYR A 581 1.60 24.07 5.34
N THR A 582 2.07 25.17 4.72
CA THR A 582 1.38 26.47 4.82
C THR A 582 -0.03 26.45 4.20
N PHE A 583 -0.24 25.74 3.09
CA PHE A 583 -1.55 25.65 2.45
C PHE A 583 -2.34 24.42 2.91
N TYR A 584 -1.79 23.64 3.87
CA TYR A 584 -2.46 22.46 4.40
C TYR A 584 -3.53 22.82 5.44
N VAL A 585 -4.46 23.64 5.04
CA VAL A 585 -5.67 24.05 5.77
C VAL A 585 -6.89 23.99 4.85
N PRO A 586 -7.17 22.82 4.25
CA PRO A 586 -8.19 22.69 3.19
C PRO A 586 -9.60 23.08 3.66
N HIS A 587 -9.83 23.06 4.96
CA HIS A 587 -11.11 23.40 5.60
C HIS A 587 -11.35 24.92 5.72
N ASP A 588 -10.33 25.78 5.64
CA ASP A 588 -10.49 27.25 5.74
C ASP A 588 -9.58 28.02 4.75
N ILE A 589 -9.61 27.64 3.47
CA ILE A 589 -8.89 28.35 2.40
C ILE A 589 -9.27 29.86 2.36
N SER A 590 -10.53 30.18 2.68
CA SER A 590 -10.98 31.57 2.76
C SER A 590 -10.30 32.35 3.88
N GLY A 591 -10.14 31.75 5.06
CA GLY A 591 -9.44 32.34 6.19
C GLY A 591 -7.95 32.55 5.90
N LEU A 592 -7.28 31.53 5.37
CA LEU A 592 -5.88 31.63 4.96
C LEU A 592 -5.66 32.70 3.89
N THR A 593 -6.56 32.77 2.90
CA THR A 593 -6.55 33.81 1.86
C THR A 593 -6.59 35.21 2.46
N LYS A 594 -7.44 35.44 3.48
CA LYS A 594 -7.52 36.72 4.18
C LYS A 594 -6.23 37.04 4.94
N LEU A 595 -5.65 36.06 5.64
CA LEU A 595 -4.37 36.22 6.33
C LEU A 595 -3.22 36.60 5.38
N MET A 596 -3.21 36.02 4.18
CA MET A 596 -2.20 36.32 3.15
C MET A 596 -2.41 37.65 2.43
N GLY A 597 -3.49 38.39 2.73
CA GLY A 597 -3.75 39.72 2.11
C GLY A 597 -4.62 39.65 0.85
N GLY A 598 -5.30 38.52 0.61
CA GLY A 598 -6.32 38.39 -0.44
C GLY A 598 -5.95 37.44 -1.58
N LYS A 599 -6.91 37.24 -2.50
CA LYS A 599 -6.86 36.27 -3.59
C LYS A 599 -5.54 36.32 -4.38
N LYS A 600 -5.12 37.53 -4.81
CA LYS A 600 -3.93 37.64 -5.66
C LYS A 600 -2.68 37.11 -4.95
N THR A 601 -2.45 37.53 -3.72
CA THR A 601 -1.29 37.09 -2.94
C THR A 601 -1.32 35.58 -2.69
N PHE A 602 -2.49 35.02 -2.36
CA PHE A 602 -2.66 33.58 -2.18
C PHE A 602 -2.28 32.81 -3.45
N ILE A 603 -2.86 33.20 -4.59
CA ILE A 603 -2.60 32.54 -5.87
C ILE A 603 -1.13 32.64 -6.29
N ASP A 604 -0.53 33.82 -6.16
CA ASP A 604 0.88 34.04 -6.53
C ASP A 604 1.80 33.18 -5.66
N LYS A 605 1.54 33.10 -4.34
CA LYS A 605 2.31 32.24 -3.41
C LYS A 605 2.09 30.74 -3.69
N LEU A 606 0.86 30.31 -3.88
CA LEU A 606 0.57 28.92 -4.23
C LEU A 606 1.24 28.52 -5.56
N GLN A 607 1.20 29.40 -6.56
CA GLN A 607 1.88 29.13 -7.83
C GLN A 607 3.40 29.06 -7.67
N SER A 608 3.99 29.89 -6.80
CA SER A 608 5.45 29.86 -6.58
C SER A 608 5.91 28.54 -5.96
N VAL A 609 5.06 27.83 -5.19
CA VAL A 609 5.37 26.48 -4.68
C VAL A 609 5.65 25.51 -5.83
N PHE A 610 4.89 25.60 -6.92
CA PHE A 610 5.11 24.76 -8.12
C PHE A 610 6.25 25.27 -9.01
N ASP A 611 6.36 26.58 -9.19
CA ASP A 611 7.32 27.19 -10.11
C ASP A 611 8.75 27.13 -9.57
N GLU A 612 8.91 27.19 -8.25
CA GLU A 612 10.21 27.15 -7.55
C GLU A 612 10.61 25.73 -7.11
N GLY A 613 9.77 24.72 -7.38
CA GLY A 613 10.05 23.32 -7.04
C GLY A 613 9.96 23.01 -5.55
N LEU A 614 9.13 23.76 -4.80
CA LEU A 614 8.88 23.53 -3.36
C LEU A 614 7.77 22.51 -3.11
N TYR A 615 6.96 22.20 -4.12
CA TYR A 615 5.94 21.16 -4.06
C TYR A 615 6.59 19.79 -4.03
N ASP A 616 6.26 18.98 -3.04
CA ASP A 616 6.72 17.61 -2.93
C ASP A 616 5.61 16.63 -3.37
N PRO A 617 5.68 16.08 -4.59
CA PRO A 617 4.68 15.12 -5.05
C PRO A 617 4.77 13.76 -4.35
N ALA A 618 5.77 13.55 -3.51
CA ALA A 618 6.11 12.29 -2.85
C ALA A 618 5.72 12.28 -1.38
N ASN A 619 5.13 13.37 -0.87
CA ASN A 619 4.75 13.46 0.54
C ASN A 619 3.34 14.07 0.71
N GLU A 620 2.64 13.66 1.75
CA GLU A 620 1.21 13.85 1.96
C GLU A 620 0.76 15.29 2.22
N PRO A 621 1.49 16.13 2.95
CA PRO A 621 0.98 17.43 3.39
C PRO A 621 0.53 18.34 2.26
N ASP A 622 1.15 18.28 1.10
CA ASP A 622 0.85 19.18 -0.02
C ASP A 622 0.22 18.52 -1.25
N ILE A 623 -0.09 17.22 -1.21
CA ILE A 623 -0.66 16.49 -2.37
C ILE A 623 -1.97 17.08 -2.90
N ALA A 624 -2.75 17.78 -2.06
CA ALA A 624 -3.98 18.45 -2.47
C ALA A 624 -3.76 19.86 -3.06
N TYR A 625 -2.55 20.41 -2.98
CA TYR A 625 -2.26 21.79 -3.43
C TYR A 625 -2.65 22.10 -4.88
N PRO A 626 -2.45 21.18 -5.86
CA PRO A 626 -2.86 21.43 -7.24
C PRO A 626 -4.34 21.76 -7.41
N TYR A 627 -5.19 21.28 -6.48
CA TYR A 627 -6.63 21.44 -6.54
C TYR A 627 -7.12 22.75 -5.91
N LEU A 628 -6.29 23.42 -5.09
CA LEU A 628 -6.68 24.64 -4.37
C LEU A 628 -6.98 25.83 -5.27
N PHE A 629 -6.41 25.89 -6.48
CA PHE A 629 -6.72 26.94 -7.45
C PHE A 629 -8.20 26.97 -7.85
N SER A 630 -8.87 25.80 -7.84
CA SER A 630 -10.29 25.68 -8.18
C SER A 630 -11.23 26.36 -7.16
N GLN A 631 -10.72 26.72 -5.97
CA GLN A 631 -11.46 27.54 -5.00
C GLN A 631 -11.67 29.00 -5.49
N PHE A 632 -10.96 29.42 -6.55
CA PHE A 632 -10.92 30.80 -6.99
C PHE A 632 -11.41 30.95 -8.44
N LYS A 633 -12.57 31.59 -8.60
CA LYS A 633 -13.16 31.85 -9.91
C LYS A 633 -12.15 32.51 -10.86
N GLY A 634 -11.92 31.88 -12.02
CA GLY A 634 -11.01 32.33 -13.08
C GLY A 634 -9.57 31.79 -12.96
N GLU A 635 -9.27 30.99 -11.90
CA GLU A 635 -7.96 30.36 -11.69
C GLU A 635 -8.00 28.83 -11.83
N GLU A 636 -9.15 28.26 -12.08
CA GLU A 636 -9.40 26.82 -12.12
C GLU A 636 -8.57 26.11 -13.22
N TRP A 637 -8.22 26.83 -14.26
CA TRP A 637 -7.32 26.35 -15.32
C TRP A 637 -5.92 25.97 -14.78
N ARG A 638 -5.48 26.57 -13.68
CA ARG A 638 -4.20 26.23 -13.03
C ARG A 638 -4.27 24.82 -12.42
N THR A 639 -5.37 24.45 -11.78
CA THR A 639 -5.62 23.07 -11.32
C THR A 639 -5.45 22.09 -12.49
N GLN A 640 -6.13 22.34 -13.61
CA GLN A 640 -6.08 21.46 -14.79
C GLN A 640 -4.67 21.35 -15.37
N LYS A 641 -3.95 22.47 -15.43
CA LYS A 641 -2.56 22.53 -15.90
C LYS A 641 -1.61 21.76 -14.97
N GLU A 642 -1.64 22.05 -13.65
CA GLU A 642 -0.69 21.46 -12.71
C GLU A 642 -0.95 19.97 -12.52
N VAL A 643 -2.21 19.53 -12.37
CA VAL A 643 -2.57 18.10 -12.27
C VAL A 643 -2.08 17.33 -13.50
N ASN A 644 -2.34 17.85 -14.71
CA ASN A 644 -1.91 17.20 -15.94
C ASN A 644 -0.37 17.15 -16.05
N ARG A 645 0.33 18.23 -15.65
CA ARG A 645 1.79 18.30 -15.63
C ARG A 645 2.38 17.26 -14.66
N LEU A 646 1.83 17.14 -13.45
CA LEU A 646 2.29 16.22 -12.43
C LEU A 646 2.06 14.76 -12.82
N LEU A 647 0.87 14.43 -13.33
CA LEU A 647 0.59 13.10 -13.87
C LEU A 647 1.63 12.68 -14.92
N LYS A 648 1.86 13.52 -15.94
CA LYS A 648 2.82 13.23 -17.00
C LYS A 648 4.26 13.15 -16.54
N LYS A 649 4.63 13.92 -15.52
CA LYS A 649 6.00 13.96 -15.03
C LYS A 649 6.34 12.75 -14.16
N TYR A 650 5.44 12.36 -13.28
CA TYR A 650 5.75 11.42 -12.19
C TYR A 650 5.12 10.04 -12.33
N PHE A 651 3.93 9.94 -12.95
CA PHE A 651 3.24 8.65 -13.05
C PHE A 651 3.44 8.03 -14.43
N LYS A 652 4.25 6.95 -14.49
CA LYS A 652 4.74 6.36 -15.74
C LYS A 652 4.74 4.84 -15.68
N ASN A 653 4.61 4.21 -16.83
CA ASN A 653 4.82 2.76 -16.99
C ASN A 653 6.31 2.41 -16.95
N GLN A 654 6.96 2.66 -15.82
CA GLN A 654 8.38 2.42 -15.57
C GLN A 654 8.59 2.08 -14.09
N PRO A 655 9.69 1.41 -13.70
CA PRO A 655 9.95 1.08 -12.29
C PRO A 655 10.03 2.29 -11.35
N ASP A 656 10.45 3.45 -11.85
CA ASP A 656 10.46 4.75 -11.14
C ASP A 656 9.17 5.56 -11.37
N GLY A 657 8.08 4.89 -11.72
CA GLY A 657 6.82 5.51 -12.16
C GLY A 657 5.89 5.97 -11.03
N ILE A 658 6.40 6.15 -9.82
CA ILE A 658 5.75 6.81 -8.68
C ILE A 658 6.76 7.81 -8.11
N PRO A 659 6.34 9.02 -7.65
CA PRO A 659 7.28 10.07 -7.25
C PRO A 659 8.10 9.77 -5.99
N GLY A 660 7.63 8.93 -5.10
CA GLY A 660 8.24 8.49 -3.84
C GLY A 660 7.47 7.30 -3.29
N ASN A 661 7.42 7.13 -1.96
CA ASN A 661 6.65 6.07 -1.34
C ASN A 661 5.20 6.10 -1.84
N ASP A 662 4.64 4.92 -2.12
CA ASP A 662 3.21 4.83 -2.51
C ASP A 662 2.27 5.04 -1.31
N ASP A 663 2.81 4.96 -0.09
CA ASP A 663 2.15 5.17 1.20
C ASP A 663 0.82 4.43 1.29
N THR A 664 0.96 3.09 1.19
CA THR A 664 -0.14 2.12 1.19
C THR A 664 -1.28 2.46 0.21
N GLY A 665 -0.89 3.03 -0.95
CA GLY A 665 -1.82 3.37 -2.04
C GLY A 665 -2.24 4.85 -2.09
N THR A 666 -1.70 5.73 -1.24
CA THR A 666 -2.08 7.16 -1.23
C THR A 666 -1.67 7.87 -2.50
N MET A 667 -0.42 7.66 -2.99
CA MET A 667 0.03 8.23 -4.27
C MET A 667 -0.73 7.60 -5.45
N SER A 668 -0.98 6.30 -5.41
CA SER A 668 -1.79 5.60 -6.40
C SER A 668 -3.23 6.12 -6.44
N ALA A 669 -3.86 6.40 -5.29
CA ALA A 669 -5.20 6.99 -5.22
C ALA A 669 -5.22 8.42 -5.79
N TRP A 670 -4.17 9.21 -5.51
CA TRP A 670 -4.02 10.54 -6.12
C TRP A 670 -3.98 10.46 -7.65
N ALA A 671 -3.22 9.51 -8.19
CA ALA A 671 -3.14 9.29 -9.64
C ALA A 671 -4.50 8.89 -10.23
N ILE A 672 -5.19 7.92 -9.63
CA ILE A 672 -6.50 7.44 -10.12
C ILE A 672 -7.53 8.58 -10.11
N PHE A 673 -7.70 9.29 -9.01
CA PHE A 673 -8.61 10.42 -8.92
C PHE A 673 -8.29 11.49 -9.96
N SER A 674 -7.01 11.84 -10.08
CA SER A 674 -6.54 12.82 -11.08
C SER A 674 -6.86 12.39 -12.50
N MET A 675 -6.65 11.09 -12.83
CA MET A 675 -6.95 10.53 -14.16
C MET A 675 -8.45 10.41 -14.41
N MET A 676 -9.27 10.22 -13.36
CA MET A 676 -10.73 10.22 -13.45
C MET A 676 -11.34 11.62 -13.56
N GLY A 677 -10.59 12.67 -13.22
CA GLY A 677 -11.03 14.07 -13.36
C GLY A 677 -11.74 14.65 -12.14
N PHE A 678 -11.56 14.09 -10.95
CA PHE A 678 -12.06 14.64 -9.69
C PHE A 678 -11.19 14.21 -8.51
N TYR A 679 -11.17 14.99 -7.42
CA TYR A 679 -10.31 14.73 -6.25
C TYR A 679 -10.97 15.20 -4.94
N PRO A 680 -10.91 14.42 -3.83
CA PRO A 680 -11.43 14.83 -2.52
C PRO A 680 -10.44 15.77 -1.82
N ASP A 681 -10.54 17.07 -2.09
CA ASP A 681 -9.55 18.09 -1.66
C ASP A 681 -9.61 18.49 -0.18
N CYS A 682 -10.62 18.03 0.55
CA CYS A 682 -10.80 18.37 1.96
C CYS A 682 -11.41 17.20 2.75
N PRO A 683 -10.61 16.50 3.57
CA PRO A 683 -11.11 15.47 4.47
C PRO A 683 -12.22 16.01 5.40
N GLY A 684 -13.26 15.22 5.63
CA GLY A 684 -14.45 15.63 6.40
C GLY A 684 -15.51 16.39 5.58
N LEU A 685 -15.27 16.62 4.28
CA LEU A 685 -16.28 17.12 3.35
C LEU A 685 -16.59 16.09 2.26
N PRO A 686 -17.86 15.65 2.10
CA PRO A 686 -18.25 14.67 1.09
C PRO A 686 -18.40 15.36 -0.29
N ARG A 687 -17.33 15.96 -0.78
CA ARG A 687 -17.29 16.64 -2.09
C ARG A 687 -15.99 16.31 -2.82
N TYR A 688 -15.95 16.67 -4.10
CA TYR A 688 -14.78 16.55 -4.96
C TYR A 688 -14.56 17.83 -5.76
N THR A 689 -13.30 18.20 -5.95
CA THR A 689 -12.87 19.21 -6.91
C THR A 689 -12.76 18.56 -8.29
N LEU A 690 -13.37 19.17 -9.32
CA LEU A 690 -13.35 18.69 -10.69
C LEU A 690 -12.12 19.21 -11.45
N THR A 691 -11.49 18.31 -12.20
CA THR A 691 -10.39 18.60 -13.12
C THR A 691 -10.61 17.85 -14.45
N SER A 692 -9.70 17.98 -15.41
CA SER A 692 -9.88 17.34 -16.73
C SER A 692 -9.58 15.84 -16.67
N PRO A 693 -10.54 14.97 -17.03
CA PRO A 693 -10.31 13.53 -17.08
C PRO A 693 -9.28 13.18 -18.16
N LEU A 694 -8.50 12.11 -17.93
CA LEU A 694 -7.53 11.61 -18.89
C LEU A 694 -8.17 10.75 -19.99
N PHE A 695 -9.17 9.95 -19.65
CA PHE A 695 -9.84 9.00 -20.53
C PHE A 695 -11.04 9.63 -21.25
N ASP A 696 -11.44 9.02 -22.37
CA ASP A 696 -12.60 9.48 -23.15
C ASP A 696 -13.92 9.03 -22.48
N ARG A 697 -13.90 7.85 -21.85
CA ARG A 697 -15.01 7.34 -21.04
C ARG A 697 -14.47 6.59 -19.84
N ILE A 698 -15.12 6.78 -18.71
CA ILE A 698 -14.86 6.05 -17.46
C ILE A 698 -16.20 5.56 -16.93
N THR A 699 -16.27 4.27 -16.61
CA THR A 699 -17.44 3.64 -15.98
C THR A 699 -17.01 3.07 -14.64
N ILE A 700 -17.62 3.54 -13.54
CA ILE A 700 -17.41 3.02 -12.18
C ILE A 700 -18.65 2.23 -11.80
N HIS A 701 -18.52 0.92 -11.60
CA HIS A 701 -19.60 0.04 -11.17
C HIS A 701 -19.81 0.17 -9.66
N LEU A 702 -20.97 0.67 -9.27
CA LEU A 702 -21.33 0.89 -7.88
C LEU A 702 -21.98 -0.35 -7.25
N ASP A 703 -21.69 -0.57 -5.96
CA ASP A 703 -22.29 -1.66 -5.20
C ASP A 703 -23.79 -1.36 -4.91
N PRO A 704 -24.72 -2.20 -5.40
CA PRO A 704 -26.16 -1.97 -5.24
C PRO A 704 -26.66 -2.08 -3.78
N LYS A 705 -25.85 -2.60 -2.86
CA LYS A 705 -26.15 -2.62 -1.43
C LYS A 705 -26.09 -1.22 -0.82
N TYR A 706 -25.18 -0.40 -1.33
CA TYR A 706 -24.90 0.93 -0.78
C TYR A 706 -25.43 2.08 -1.66
N TYR A 707 -25.48 1.88 -2.97
CA TYR A 707 -25.84 2.90 -3.95
C TYR A 707 -27.07 2.52 -4.76
N LYS A 708 -27.94 3.49 -5.01
CA LYS A 708 -29.15 3.30 -5.84
C LYS A 708 -28.81 3.26 -7.34
N GLN A 709 -27.86 4.07 -7.75
CA GLN A 709 -27.35 4.08 -9.11
C GLN A 709 -26.40 2.90 -9.29
N LYS A 710 -26.47 2.24 -10.45
CA LYS A 710 -25.62 1.07 -10.72
C LYS A 710 -24.19 1.43 -11.11
N GLU A 711 -24.01 2.60 -11.73
CA GLU A 711 -22.74 3.03 -12.28
C GLU A 711 -22.63 4.54 -12.33
N ILE A 712 -21.41 5.06 -12.23
CA ILE A 712 -21.06 6.43 -12.57
C ILE A 712 -20.41 6.39 -13.95
N ILE A 713 -20.89 7.25 -14.85
CA ILE A 713 -20.33 7.41 -16.19
C ILE A 713 -19.76 8.81 -16.31
N ILE A 714 -18.48 8.89 -16.70
CA ILE A 714 -17.80 10.14 -17.01
C ILE A 714 -17.40 10.08 -18.48
N GLU A 715 -17.85 11.04 -19.27
CA GLU A 715 -17.55 11.16 -20.70
C GLU A 715 -16.73 12.43 -20.96
N THR A 716 -15.76 12.34 -21.85
CA THR A 716 -14.90 13.47 -22.18
C THR A 716 -14.87 13.70 -23.70
N GLU A 717 -15.36 14.86 -24.12
CA GLU A 717 -15.18 15.35 -25.49
C GLU A 717 -13.96 16.27 -25.54
N ARG A 718 -12.99 15.94 -26.42
CA ARG A 718 -11.79 16.74 -26.64
C ARG A 718 -11.45 16.89 -28.12
N PRO A 719 -11.03 18.09 -28.60
CA PRO A 719 -10.64 18.30 -30.00
C PRO A 719 -9.32 17.59 -30.34
N SER A 720 -8.48 17.29 -29.33
CA SER A 720 -7.18 16.62 -29.50
C SER A 720 -6.68 16.12 -28.16
N SER A 721 -5.72 15.21 -28.13
CA SER A 721 -5.13 14.62 -26.91
C SER A 721 -4.41 15.62 -26.00
N ASP A 722 -4.03 16.79 -26.52
CA ASP A 722 -3.40 17.90 -25.78
C ASP A 722 -4.41 18.91 -25.23
N ALA A 723 -5.71 18.73 -25.48
CA ALA A 723 -6.77 19.55 -24.90
C ALA A 723 -6.99 19.14 -23.44
N ILE A 724 -6.56 19.99 -22.52
CA ILE A 724 -6.59 19.75 -21.08
C ILE A 724 -7.45 20.76 -20.30
N PHE A 725 -7.88 21.85 -20.93
CA PHE A 725 -8.67 22.87 -20.25
C PHE A 725 -10.17 22.60 -20.40
N ILE A 726 -10.91 22.71 -19.30
CA ILE A 726 -12.35 22.53 -19.30
C ILE A 726 -13.02 23.77 -19.88
N ASP A 727 -13.84 23.57 -20.91
CA ASP A 727 -14.76 24.59 -21.45
C ASP A 727 -16.11 24.53 -20.77
N ARG A 728 -16.63 23.31 -20.54
CA ARG A 728 -17.93 23.07 -19.94
C ARG A 728 -17.98 21.70 -19.26
N ILE A 729 -18.75 21.64 -18.17
CA ILE A 729 -19.14 20.40 -17.51
C ILE A 729 -20.64 20.34 -17.46
N ASP A 730 -21.22 19.24 -17.93
CA ASP A 730 -22.65 18.98 -17.87
C ASP A 730 -22.88 17.69 -17.04
N GLN A 731 -23.95 17.65 -16.24
CA GLN A 731 -24.44 16.46 -15.60
C GLN A 731 -25.91 16.25 -15.98
N ASN A 732 -26.22 15.10 -16.55
CA ASN A 732 -27.57 14.78 -17.05
C ASN A 732 -28.13 15.94 -17.91
N ASP A 733 -27.33 16.39 -18.88
CA ASP A 733 -27.58 17.52 -19.81
C ASP A 733 -27.78 18.89 -19.15
N LYS A 734 -27.46 19.04 -17.87
CA LYS A 734 -27.50 20.32 -17.16
C LYS A 734 -26.10 20.79 -16.80
N LYS A 735 -25.80 22.05 -17.14
CA LYS A 735 -24.50 22.66 -16.83
C LYS A 735 -24.25 22.71 -15.33
N ILE A 736 -23.12 22.11 -14.88
CA ILE A 736 -22.60 22.28 -13.52
C ILE A 736 -22.04 23.70 -13.38
N LYS A 737 -22.38 24.35 -12.27
CA LYS A 737 -21.85 25.67 -11.92
C LYS A 737 -20.62 25.51 -11.03
N GLY A 738 -19.46 25.94 -11.53
CA GLY A 738 -18.20 25.82 -10.80
C GLY A 738 -17.50 24.49 -11.06
N TYR A 739 -16.55 24.15 -10.17
CA TYR A 739 -15.66 23.01 -10.32
C TYR A 739 -15.69 22.09 -9.11
N PHE A 740 -16.89 21.96 -8.49
CA PHE A 740 -17.12 21.07 -7.35
C PHE A 740 -18.37 20.23 -7.60
N ILE A 741 -18.33 19.02 -7.09
CA ILE A 741 -19.45 18.08 -7.06
C ILE A 741 -19.49 17.38 -5.69
N THR A 742 -20.65 17.23 -5.10
CA THR A 742 -20.82 16.46 -3.87
C THR A 742 -20.83 14.96 -4.17
N HIS A 743 -20.56 14.16 -3.15
CA HIS A 743 -20.63 12.69 -3.28
C HIS A 743 -22.03 12.23 -3.70
N ASP A 744 -23.08 12.84 -3.14
CA ASP A 744 -24.47 12.54 -3.51
C ASP A 744 -24.78 12.92 -4.96
N GLU A 745 -24.33 14.09 -5.44
CA GLU A 745 -24.51 14.49 -6.83
C GLU A 745 -23.78 13.53 -7.77
N LEU A 746 -22.55 13.11 -7.44
CA LEU A 746 -21.78 12.17 -8.24
C LEU A 746 -22.45 10.80 -8.34
N THR A 747 -23.00 10.29 -7.22
CA THR A 747 -23.55 8.94 -7.11
C THR A 747 -25.02 8.80 -7.45
N GLN A 748 -25.76 9.92 -7.67
CA GLN A 748 -27.22 9.89 -7.82
C GLN A 748 -27.75 10.61 -9.07
N ASN A 749 -27.00 11.53 -9.70
CA ASN A 749 -27.53 12.44 -10.70
C ASN A 749 -27.25 12.06 -12.17
N GLY A 750 -26.72 10.87 -12.45
CA GLY A 750 -26.48 10.40 -13.81
C GLY A 750 -25.15 10.86 -14.42
N PRO A 751 -24.97 10.64 -15.75
CA PRO A 751 -23.69 10.84 -16.41
C PRO A 751 -23.13 12.25 -16.31
N ILE A 752 -21.83 12.37 -16.19
CA ILE A 752 -21.07 13.63 -16.22
C ILE A 752 -20.33 13.72 -17.54
N LYS A 753 -20.47 14.83 -18.22
CA LYS A 753 -19.81 15.10 -19.49
C LYS A 753 -18.88 16.32 -19.38
N PHE A 754 -17.60 16.10 -19.68
CA PHE A 754 -16.61 17.14 -19.79
C PHE A 754 -16.41 17.50 -21.28
N VAL A 755 -16.45 18.78 -21.60
CA VAL A 755 -16.03 19.31 -22.90
C VAL A 755 -14.74 20.08 -22.69
N LEU A 756 -13.66 19.61 -23.32
CA LEU A 756 -12.35 20.20 -23.18
C LEU A 756 -11.97 21.07 -24.37
N LYS A 757 -11.04 22.00 -24.14
CA LYS A 757 -10.40 22.86 -25.13
C LYS A 757 -8.87 22.91 -24.94
N LYS A 758 -8.15 23.44 -25.92
CA LYS A 758 -6.70 23.68 -25.83
C LYS A 758 -6.36 24.81 -24.87
#